data_c9db7db2f3a9ac627a6cfbf11bfda9d0
#
_entry.id   c9db7db2f3a9ac627a6cfbf11bfda9d0
#
_cell.length_a   1.000
_cell.length_b   1.000
_cell.length_c   1.000
_cell.angle_alpha   90.00
_cell.angle_beta   90.00
_cell.angle_gamma   90.00
#
_symmetry.space_group_name_H-M   'P 1'
#
loop_
_entity.id
_entity.type
_entity.pdbx_description
1 polymer ?
#
loop_
_entity_poly.entity_id
_entity_poly.type
_entity_poly.pdbx_seq_one_letter_code
_entity_poly.pdbx_strand_id
1 'polypeptide(L)'
;MKMKKIVYKSKAIQAVIVIAAVCLLASLWPLRIWQEQVSSEVALSTGTVTEVINEEKTVLQTITAQYDHMDTISVYLGENSTGESFFLRILDEQWQMICEETVVIDYENLPGFQYASIDVDMEVGKMYYVILQGNKSEIFAGCEMFSPEEMPFLGTMYYADSEVGGRTLTAGYHYSMPLRKTRVFVLGLLVFAAAALGILAVRRWYKGKEDPLTTVEKVFKTVANPIVAAGMAVCLGAVFMGAFGSYLLDNTVYAVSILLLGGILFYGINHNRDGHQAVFTLDYLKSHGGDLFQSVAVAGAIAGCCEYMSGLYDIHHSVAERKEMIWFALAVIAMFKWKEIVNLYNLIYLAGAGIYGYHYYQTHLTEEMDELAVQVLKYTVWIAILLGLIIIRTVIGLWKRKLASPSWFYAGLTALFFALIIFFRNGRWWGVAMAVSFTLFYINYGMWEHKERILVNIARGILFQFVYATGYCLLYRPYVTYRNARYTHIFHTVTITAGYLTMVACAAVVILLYKLAKSRKLKDCWKELVLFGVASSYMLFTMSRTAFFAVAAAILFAVALTSEGKGRKKIACFGTNIGMLALSVFVCLPVTFSVQRNVPILVSEPFLYEIEYSMYCPEDVMRGRHLDSKNFMRVGRFIDVFAEKIFGIPEGTFDIYGEIAEYQERHKNKTAKAASRNEEVTSKVNDSLKLVASADYVPEGVPAEAVEEKDYTNGRIDIFKSYIEQLNMTGHTEMGALLQNGEIATHAHNIYLQVAYDHGILVGIVFVLVGIVTFAMSCIYYHKKRGRITYAALPAVVTVAVAVAGLVEWIFHLSNPCGFVLMLVITPLLFKDEG
;
A
#
# COMPACT_ATOMS: atom_id res chain seq x y z
N MET A 1 -13.48 11.64 -48.26
CA MET A 1 -12.20 12.00 -47.58
C MET A 1 -12.15 11.53 -46.14
N LYS A 2 -13.18 11.71 -45.28
CA LYS A 2 -13.24 11.20 -43.87
C LYS A 2 -13.03 9.69 -43.75
N MET A 3 -13.71 8.87 -44.61
CA MET A 3 -13.60 7.39 -44.55
C MET A 3 -12.20 6.88 -44.87
N LYS A 4 -11.49 7.46 -45.88
CA LYS A 4 -10.10 7.09 -46.20
C LYS A 4 -9.15 7.39 -45.03
N LYS A 5 -9.38 8.48 -44.27
CA LYS A 5 -8.61 8.87 -43.10
C LYS A 5 -8.81 7.91 -41.92
N ILE A 6 -10.01 7.38 -41.73
CA ILE A 6 -10.36 6.41 -40.68
C ILE A 6 -9.72 5.05 -40.97
N VAL A 7 -9.81 4.55 -42.20
CA VAL A 7 -9.18 3.29 -42.63
C VAL A 7 -7.66 3.35 -42.50
N TYR A 8 -7.06 4.49 -42.83
CA TYR A 8 -5.61 4.70 -42.69
C TYR A 8 -5.17 4.66 -41.20
N LYS A 9 -5.91 5.31 -40.31
CA LYS A 9 -5.64 5.27 -38.88
C LYS A 9 -5.75 3.86 -38.29
N SER A 10 -6.78 3.11 -38.69
CA SER A 10 -6.95 1.72 -38.26
C SER A 10 -5.78 0.84 -38.70
N LYS A 11 -5.34 0.94 -39.95
CA LYS A 11 -4.19 0.18 -40.45
C LYS A 11 -2.88 0.58 -39.78
N ALA A 12 -2.69 1.88 -39.49
CA ALA A 12 -1.50 2.38 -38.80
C ALA A 12 -1.41 1.81 -37.36
N ILE A 13 -2.52 1.82 -36.62
CA ILE A 13 -2.54 1.25 -35.26
C ILE A 13 -2.31 -0.26 -35.29
N GLN A 14 -2.94 -0.99 -36.24
CA GLN A 14 -2.69 -2.43 -36.41
C GLN A 14 -1.20 -2.71 -36.73
N ALA A 15 -0.58 -1.89 -37.59
CA ALA A 15 0.84 -2.00 -37.87
C ALA A 15 1.71 -1.78 -36.64
N VAL A 16 1.40 -0.77 -35.80
CA VAL A 16 2.09 -0.52 -34.55
C VAL A 16 1.97 -1.72 -33.59
N ILE A 17 0.77 -2.32 -33.47
CA ILE A 17 0.57 -3.53 -32.64
C ILE A 17 1.41 -4.69 -33.16
N VAL A 18 1.45 -4.90 -34.47
CA VAL A 18 2.28 -5.96 -35.08
C VAL A 18 3.76 -5.72 -34.83
N ILE A 19 4.22 -4.48 -35.06
CA ILE A 19 5.63 -4.13 -34.81
C ILE A 19 5.99 -4.32 -33.34
N ALA A 20 5.16 -3.84 -32.43
CA ALA A 20 5.38 -4.03 -31.00
C ALA A 20 5.41 -5.52 -30.62
N ALA A 21 4.50 -6.33 -31.14
CA ALA A 21 4.50 -7.77 -30.92
C ALA A 21 5.74 -8.46 -31.47
N VAL A 22 6.17 -8.08 -32.67
CA VAL A 22 7.40 -8.59 -33.29
C VAL A 22 8.63 -8.20 -32.48
N CYS A 23 8.71 -6.97 -32.01
CA CYS A 23 9.81 -6.51 -31.16
C CYS A 23 9.85 -7.29 -29.83
N LEU A 24 8.68 -7.48 -29.20
CA LEU A 24 8.57 -8.29 -27.97
C LEU A 24 8.95 -9.76 -28.21
N LEU A 25 8.48 -10.36 -29.29
CA LEU A 25 8.84 -11.73 -29.62
C LEU A 25 10.32 -11.87 -29.93
N ALA A 26 10.91 -10.90 -30.65
CA ALA A 26 12.34 -10.88 -30.93
C ALA A 26 13.17 -10.69 -29.64
N SER A 27 12.69 -9.91 -28.68
CA SER A 27 13.35 -9.73 -27.39
C SER A 27 13.36 -11.02 -26.54
N LEU A 28 12.32 -11.84 -26.66
CA LEU A 28 12.28 -13.17 -26.04
C LEU A 28 13.19 -14.16 -26.76
N TRP A 29 13.13 -14.16 -28.10
CA TRP A 29 13.89 -15.01 -29.00
C TRP A 29 13.94 -14.40 -30.40
N PRO A 30 15.06 -14.19 -31.09
CA PRO A 30 16.39 -14.75 -30.77
C PRO A 30 17.29 -13.88 -29.88
N LEU A 31 16.91 -12.63 -29.58
CA LEU A 31 17.78 -11.67 -28.88
C LEU A 31 18.02 -12.02 -27.40
N ARG A 32 17.17 -12.84 -26.78
CA ARG A 32 17.29 -13.32 -25.39
C ARG A 32 17.57 -12.20 -24.39
N ILE A 33 16.90 -11.05 -24.54
CA ILE A 33 17.10 -9.88 -23.67
C ILE A 33 16.55 -10.16 -22.27
N TRP A 34 15.47 -10.95 -22.17
CA TRP A 34 14.85 -11.33 -20.89
C TRP A 34 15.63 -12.46 -20.25
N GLN A 35 16.03 -12.22 -19.02
CA GLN A 35 16.81 -13.16 -18.23
C GLN A 35 16.02 -13.62 -17.00
N GLU A 36 16.35 -14.80 -16.53
CA GLU A 36 15.86 -15.39 -15.30
C GLU A 36 16.97 -15.34 -14.27
N GLN A 37 16.70 -14.75 -13.11
CA GLN A 37 17.65 -14.72 -12.01
C GLN A 37 17.51 -16.01 -11.21
N VAL A 38 18.62 -16.64 -10.91
CA VAL A 38 18.72 -17.85 -10.09
C VAL A 38 19.81 -17.65 -9.06
N SER A 39 19.47 -17.89 -7.80
CA SER A 39 20.43 -17.77 -6.69
C SER A 39 20.65 -19.12 -6.04
N SER A 40 21.90 -19.37 -5.68
CA SER A 40 22.30 -20.47 -4.80
C SER A 40 22.96 -19.86 -3.57
N GLU A 41 22.32 -19.98 -2.41
CA GLU A 41 22.76 -19.30 -1.19
C GLU A 41 23.12 -20.31 -0.09
N VAL A 42 24.17 -19.99 0.63
CA VAL A 42 24.55 -20.69 1.86
C VAL A 42 23.94 -19.93 3.03
N ALA A 43 22.95 -20.52 3.69
CA ALA A 43 22.29 -19.90 4.82
C ALA A 43 23.21 -19.88 6.05
N LEU A 44 23.23 -18.76 6.76
CA LEU A 44 23.93 -18.63 8.03
C LEU A 44 23.16 -19.37 9.13
N SER A 45 23.63 -20.50 9.57
CA SER A 45 23.00 -21.36 10.58
C SER A 45 23.65 -21.24 11.96
N THR A 46 24.95 -21.08 12.02
CA THR A 46 25.72 -21.12 13.27
C THR A 46 26.25 -19.75 13.70
N GLY A 47 26.24 -18.76 12.82
CA GLY A 47 26.83 -17.44 13.08
C GLY A 47 28.37 -17.49 13.25
N THR A 48 29.01 -18.54 12.73
CA THR A 48 30.45 -18.69 12.77
C THR A 48 31.07 -17.80 11.69
N VAL A 49 32.17 -17.14 12.01
CA VAL A 49 32.98 -16.36 11.05
C VAL A 49 34.38 -16.94 10.95
N THR A 50 35.08 -16.64 9.88
CA THR A 50 36.49 -16.96 9.70
C THR A 50 37.39 -16.24 10.72
N GLU A 51 38.65 -16.62 10.77
CA GLU A 51 39.67 -15.73 11.30
C GLU A 51 39.83 -14.51 10.41
N VAL A 52 40.65 -13.54 10.83
CA VAL A 52 40.85 -12.27 10.14
C VAL A 52 41.35 -12.48 8.70
N ILE A 53 40.64 -11.92 7.74
CA ILE A 53 41.04 -11.87 6.33
C ILE A 53 41.58 -10.46 6.09
N ASN A 54 42.79 -10.37 5.56
CA ASN A 54 43.50 -9.12 5.28
C ASN A 54 44.32 -9.24 3.96
N GLU A 55 45.31 -8.36 3.76
CA GLU A 55 46.14 -8.39 2.56
C GLU A 55 47.00 -9.69 2.44
N GLU A 56 47.38 -10.30 3.54
CA GLU A 56 48.25 -11.48 3.59
C GLU A 56 47.47 -12.79 3.74
N LYS A 57 46.38 -12.75 4.49
CA LYS A 57 45.51 -13.90 4.78
C LYS A 57 44.22 -13.83 3.98
N THR A 58 44.09 -14.68 2.99
CA THR A 58 42.94 -14.72 2.09
C THR A 58 42.08 -15.94 2.36
N VAL A 59 40.81 -15.84 1.94
CA VAL A 59 39.89 -16.99 1.83
C VAL A 59 39.70 -17.33 0.36
N LEU A 60 39.80 -18.60 0.03
CA LEU A 60 39.48 -19.14 -1.28
C LEU A 60 38.35 -20.17 -1.14
N GLN A 61 37.30 -20.01 -1.92
CA GLN A 61 36.20 -20.97 -2.05
C GLN A 61 36.17 -21.53 -3.46
N THR A 62 36.17 -22.84 -3.61
CA THR A 62 35.99 -23.47 -4.91
C THR A 62 34.49 -23.64 -5.19
N ILE A 63 34.05 -23.29 -6.40
CA ILE A 63 32.68 -23.44 -6.84
C ILE A 63 32.64 -24.12 -8.22
N THR A 64 31.55 -24.83 -8.49
CA THR A 64 31.26 -25.33 -9.83
C THR A 64 30.15 -24.49 -10.44
N ALA A 65 30.40 -23.88 -11.60
CA ALA A 65 29.40 -23.04 -12.26
C ALA A 65 28.12 -23.82 -12.58
N GLN A 66 27.02 -23.37 -12.05
CA GLN A 66 25.70 -23.97 -12.29
C GLN A 66 25.04 -23.45 -13.57
N TYR A 67 25.37 -22.23 -13.95
CA TYR A 67 24.82 -21.52 -15.10
C TYR A 67 25.92 -20.75 -15.83
N ASP A 68 25.61 -20.26 -17.00
CA ASP A 68 26.55 -19.68 -17.96
C ASP A 68 26.89 -18.20 -17.70
N HIS A 69 26.22 -17.53 -16.79
CA HIS A 69 26.49 -16.12 -16.49
C HIS A 69 26.24 -15.82 -15.02
N MET A 70 27.25 -15.31 -14.33
CA MET A 70 27.15 -14.87 -12.93
C MET A 70 27.20 -13.35 -12.86
N ASP A 71 26.22 -12.75 -12.20
CA ASP A 71 26.06 -11.29 -12.13
C ASP A 71 26.39 -10.70 -10.76
N THR A 72 26.22 -11.48 -9.68
CA THR A 72 26.49 -11.00 -8.33
C THR A 72 26.97 -12.13 -7.42
N ILE A 73 27.93 -11.83 -6.54
CA ILE A 73 28.26 -12.64 -5.38
C ILE A 73 27.99 -11.83 -4.13
N SER A 74 27.25 -12.41 -3.20
CA SER A 74 27.06 -11.84 -1.87
C SER A 74 27.87 -12.62 -0.84
N VAL A 75 28.57 -11.92 0.06
CA VAL A 75 29.39 -12.53 1.11
C VAL A 75 28.96 -11.98 2.45
N TYR A 76 28.68 -12.83 3.41
CA TYR A 76 28.35 -12.41 4.76
C TYR A 76 29.63 -11.96 5.50
N LEU A 77 29.60 -10.74 6.06
CA LEU A 77 30.65 -10.24 6.94
C LEU A 77 30.14 -10.10 8.39
N GLY A 78 31.01 -10.46 9.31
CA GLY A 78 30.79 -10.35 10.74
C GLY A 78 30.93 -8.91 11.25
N GLU A 79 30.37 -8.64 12.43
CA GLU A 79 30.30 -7.32 13.09
C GLU A 79 31.70 -6.68 13.32
N ASN A 80 32.74 -7.51 13.52
CA ASN A 80 34.09 -7.03 13.80
C ASN A 80 34.88 -6.64 12.54
N SER A 81 34.26 -6.65 11.37
CA SER A 81 34.94 -6.27 10.13
C SER A 81 35.22 -4.78 10.11
N THR A 82 36.42 -4.40 9.69
CA THR A 82 36.92 -3.02 9.67
C THR A 82 37.64 -2.68 8.37
N GLY A 83 37.74 -1.39 8.02
CA GLY A 83 38.39 -0.90 6.80
C GLY A 83 37.37 -0.54 5.72
N GLU A 84 37.77 0.11 4.63
CA GLU A 84 36.87 0.70 3.66
C GLU A 84 36.34 -0.31 2.60
N SER A 85 37.16 -1.31 2.22
CA SER A 85 36.80 -2.23 1.14
C SER A 85 37.58 -3.53 1.20
N PHE A 86 37.12 -4.50 0.42
CA PHE A 86 37.85 -5.77 0.18
C PHE A 86 37.78 -6.13 -1.31
N PHE A 87 38.73 -6.97 -1.74
CA PHE A 87 38.73 -7.51 -3.09
C PHE A 87 38.01 -8.85 -3.12
N LEU A 88 37.13 -8.99 -4.13
CA LEU A 88 36.57 -10.27 -4.52
C LEU A 88 37.10 -10.60 -5.90
N ARG A 89 37.77 -11.73 -6.03
CA ARG A 89 38.37 -12.20 -7.30
C ARG A 89 37.78 -13.52 -7.72
N ILE A 90 37.61 -13.70 -9.02
CA ILE A 90 37.22 -14.99 -9.61
C ILE A 90 38.32 -15.43 -10.55
N LEU A 91 38.79 -16.67 -10.38
CA LEU A 91 39.78 -17.29 -11.24
C LEU A 91 39.17 -18.56 -11.85
N ASP A 92 39.67 -18.91 -13.04
CA ASP A 92 39.33 -20.17 -13.72
C ASP A 92 40.20 -21.37 -13.25
N GLU A 93 39.94 -22.55 -13.80
CA GLU A 93 40.71 -23.77 -13.50
C GLU A 93 42.20 -23.64 -13.77
N GLN A 94 42.63 -22.72 -14.62
CA GLN A 94 44.00 -22.43 -14.96
C GLN A 94 44.64 -21.33 -14.10
N TRP A 95 43.95 -20.91 -13.04
CA TRP A 95 44.34 -19.80 -12.16
C TRP A 95 44.47 -18.45 -12.87
N GLN A 96 43.78 -18.29 -14.00
CA GLN A 96 43.71 -16.99 -14.66
C GLN A 96 42.57 -16.17 -14.04
N MET A 97 42.89 -14.93 -13.72
CA MET A 97 41.91 -14.02 -13.15
C MET A 97 40.91 -13.59 -14.21
N ILE A 98 39.63 -13.89 -13.99
CA ILE A 98 38.55 -13.55 -14.87
C ILE A 98 37.92 -12.25 -14.44
N CYS A 99 37.76 -12.02 -13.11
CA CYS A 99 37.14 -10.84 -12.56
C CYS A 99 37.81 -10.43 -11.24
N GLU A 100 37.97 -9.14 -11.03
CA GLU A 100 38.33 -8.54 -9.75
C GLU A 100 37.40 -7.37 -9.48
N GLU A 101 36.70 -7.43 -8.36
CA GLU A 101 35.79 -6.38 -7.92
C GLU A 101 36.22 -5.86 -6.56
N THR A 102 36.18 -4.54 -6.38
CA THR A 102 36.43 -3.87 -5.09
C THR A 102 35.09 -3.58 -4.41
N VAL A 103 34.79 -4.34 -3.36
CA VAL A 103 33.55 -4.21 -2.62
C VAL A 103 33.75 -3.24 -1.46
N VAL A 104 33.01 -2.15 -1.45
CA VAL A 104 33.00 -1.20 -0.32
C VAL A 104 32.20 -1.82 0.81
N ILE A 105 32.75 -1.80 2.03
CA ILE A 105 32.08 -2.35 3.22
C ILE A 105 30.97 -1.40 3.64
N ASP A 106 29.76 -1.89 3.59
CA ASP A 106 28.59 -1.18 4.09
C ASP A 106 28.44 -1.45 5.59
N TYR A 107 28.87 -0.49 6.39
CA TYR A 107 28.86 -0.57 7.86
C TYR A 107 27.47 -0.58 8.46
N GLU A 108 26.47 0.00 7.77
CA GLU A 108 25.08 -0.02 8.24
C GLU A 108 24.50 -1.45 8.18
N ASN A 109 25.07 -2.28 7.33
CA ASN A 109 24.70 -3.68 7.13
C ASN A 109 25.70 -4.69 7.75
N LEU A 110 26.43 -4.32 8.77
CA LEU A 110 27.24 -5.26 9.54
C LEU A 110 26.57 -5.60 10.90
N PRO A 111 26.54 -6.88 11.28
CA PRO A 111 26.91 -8.07 10.50
C PRO A 111 25.89 -8.40 9.42
N GLY A 112 26.34 -8.66 8.17
CA GLY A 112 25.42 -8.95 7.07
C GLY A 112 26.09 -9.17 5.73
N PHE A 113 25.27 -9.38 4.70
CA PHE A 113 25.77 -9.64 3.36
C PHE A 113 26.26 -8.35 2.69
N GLN A 114 27.45 -8.44 2.09
CA GLN A 114 28.04 -7.43 1.22
C GLN A 114 27.99 -7.95 -0.21
N TYR A 115 27.64 -7.11 -1.17
CA TYR A 115 27.35 -7.51 -2.53
C TYR A 115 28.43 -7.03 -3.50
N ALA A 116 28.99 -7.95 -4.26
CA ALA A 116 29.90 -7.69 -5.37
C ALA A 116 29.11 -7.85 -6.67
N SER A 117 28.92 -6.77 -7.41
CA SER A 117 28.34 -6.83 -8.75
C SER A 117 29.43 -7.27 -9.73
N ILE A 118 29.32 -8.46 -10.26
CA ILE A 118 30.24 -9.07 -11.21
C ILE A 118 29.48 -9.32 -12.51
N ASP A 119 30.18 -9.39 -13.61
CA ASP A 119 29.57 -9.61 -14.95
C ASP A 119 30.51 -10.64 -15.65
N VAL A 120 30.34 -11.91 -15.31
CA VAL A 120 31.25 -12.98 -15.70
C VAL A 120 30.53 -14.10 -16.40
N ASP A 121 30.96 -14.36 -17.64
CA ASP A 121 30.57 -15.57 -18.36
C ASP A 121 31.32 -16.78 -17.83
N MET A 122 30.61 -17.85 -17.56
CA MET A 122 31.11 -19.10 -17.00
C MET A 122 30.75 -20.29 -17.86
N GLU A 123 31.58 -21.31 -17.90
CA GLU A 123 31.24 -22.59 -18.51
C GLU A 123 30.60 -23.52 -17.48
N VAL A 124 29.32 -23.88 -17.72
CA VAL A 124 28.53 -24.74 -16.81
C VAL A 124 29.27 -26.05 -16.55
N GLY A 125 29.41 -26.42 -15.28
CA GLY A 125 30.08 -27.63 -14.81
C GLY A 125 31.59 -27.50 -14.64
N LYS A 126 32.19 -26.37 -14.99
CA LYS A 126 33.60 -26.09 -14.68
C LYS A 126 33.77 -25.50 -13.28
N MET A 127 34.92 -25.73 -12.72
CA MET A 127 35.34 -25.26 -11.41
C MET A 127 35.94 -23.85 -11.50
N TYR A 128 35.60 -22.99 -10.55
CA TYR A 128 36.15 -21.66 -10.40
C TYR A 128 36.57 -21.43 -8.95
N TYR A 129 37.45 -20.46 -8.76
CA TYR A 129 37.97 -20.08 -7.45
C TYR A 129 37.47 -18.67 -7.12
N VAL A 130 36.76 -18.51 -6.02
CA VAL A 130 36.33 -17.23 -5.48
C VAL A 130 37.27 -16.88 -4.33
N ILE A 131 38.00 -15.78 -4.44
CA ILE A 131 38.97 -15.34 -3.45
C ILE A 131 38.52 -14.06 -2.80
N LEU A 132 38.54 -14.02 -1.48
CA LEU A 132 38.34 -12.82 -0.67
C LEU A 132 39.65 -12.35 -0.08
N GLN A 133 39.98 -11.07 -0.23
CA GLN A 133 41.20 -10.46 0.31
C GLN A 133 40.89 -9.06 0.85
N GLY A 134 41.33 -8.72 2.05
CA GLY A 134 41.22 -7.36 2.59
C GLY A 134 42.00 -6.34 1.74
N ASN A 135 41.41 -5.17 1.56
CA ASN A 135 42.06 -4.01 0.94
C ASN A 135 42.29 -2.95 2.01
N LYS A 136 43.40 -3.01 2.73
CA LYS A 136 43.65 -2.22 3.93
C LYS A 136 42.53 -2.37 4.98
N SER A 137 41.94 -3.53 5.01
CA SER A 137 40.82 -3.90 5.84
C SER A 137 41.07 -5.22 6.54
N GLU A 138 40.44 -5.40 7.68
CA GLU A 138 40.36 -6.65 8.42
C GLU A 138 38.91 -7.11 8.41
N ILE A 139 38.60 -8.14 7.64
CA ILE A 139 37.24 -8.65 7.49
C ILE A 139 37.13 -10.06 8.06
N PHE A 140 35.96 -10.40 8.54
CA PHE A 140 35.59 -11.69 9.10
C PHE A 140 34.38 -12.21 8.29
N ALA A 141 34.64 -13.15 7.39
CA ALA A 141 33.60 -13.71 6.55
C ALA A 141 32.82 -14.83 7.25
N GLY A 142 31.51 -14.89 7.05
CA GLY A 142 30.70 -16.00 7.55
C GLY A 142 31.16 -17.35 6.97
N CYS A 143 31.18 -18.37 7.80
CA CYS A 143 31.48 -19.74 7.35
C CYS A 143 30.56 -20.75 8.04
N GLU A 144 30.07 -21.72 7.28
CA GLU A 144 29.12 -22.72 7.73
C GLU A 144 29.61 -24.14 7.51
N MET A 145 29.01 -25.08 8.22
CA MET A 145 29.25 -26.50 7.98
C MET A 145 28.77 -26.87 6.58
N PHE A 146 29.61 -27.59 5.87
CA PHE A 146 29.39 -27.96 4.47
C PHE A 146 28.97 -29.43 4.33
N SER A 147 27.91 -29.64 3.58
CA SER A 147 27.48 -30.97 3.13
C SER A 147 27.51 -31.02 1.59
N PRO A 148 28.38 -31.81 0.97
CA PRO A 148 28.43 -31.96 -0.48
C PRO A 148 27.14 -32.52 -1.09
N GLU A 149 26.35 -33.25 -0.31
CA GLU A 149 25.08 -33.83 -0.76
C GLU A 149 23.99 -32.74 -0.91
N GLU A 150 23.99 -31.71 -0.03
CA GLU A 150 23.04 -30.64 -0.06
C GLU A 150 23.42 -29.54 -1.06
N MET A 151 24.72 -29.31 -1.25
CA MET A 151 25.24 -28.24 -2.10
C MET A 151 26.37 -28.75 -3.03
N PRO A 152 26.03 -29.56 -4.03
CA PRO A 152 27.04 -30.22 -4.90
C PRO A 152 27.83 -29.23 -5.77
N PHE A 153 27.46 -27.98 -5.85
CA PHE A 153 28.18 -26.94 -6.59
C PHE A 153 29.31 -26.30 -5.78
N LEU A 154 29.36 -26.50 -4.47
CA LEU A 154 30.43 -26.02 -3.61
C LEU A 154 31.52 -27.07 -3.50
N GLY A 155 32.75 -26.60 -3.50
CA GLY A 155 33.94 -27.43 -3.24
C GLY A 155 34.60 -26.98 -1.95
N THR A 156 35.92 -27.22 -1.90
CA THR A 156 36.75 -26.98 -0.72
C THR A 156 36.95 -25.49 -0.46
N MET A 157 36.93 -25.10 0.82
CA MET A 157 37.33 -23.79 1.31
C MET A 157 38.74 -23.83 1.84
N TYR A 158 39.53 -22.79 1.53
CA TYR A 158 40.90 -22.61 2.05
C TYR A 158 40.99 -21.27 2.78
N TYR A 159 41.72 -21.24 3.87
CA TYR A 159 42.10 -20.05 4.60
C TYR A 159 43.60 -19.99 4.78
N ALA A 160 44.22 -18.87 4.34
CA ALA A 160 45.68 -18.70 4.37
C ALA A 160 46.42 -19.93 3.83
N ASP A 161 46.04 -20.38 2.65
CA ASP A 161 46.54 -21.54 1.90
C ASP A 161 46.34 -22.93 2.57
N SER A 162 45.61 -22.96 3.68
CA SER A 162 45.32 -24.21 4.40
C SER A 162 43.87 -24.61 4.19
N GLU A 163 43.61 -25.87 3.87
CA GLU A 163 42.27 -26.40 3.71
C GLU A 163 41.49 -26.36 5.03
N VAL A 164 40.29 -25.80 4.96
CA VAL A 164 39.34 -25.77 6.08
C VAL A 164 38.32 -26.87 5.88
N GLY A 165 38.61 -28.04 6.46
CA GLY A 165 37.80 -29.21 6.26
C GLY A 165 36.34 -29.04 6.73
N GLY A 166 35.37 -29.46 5.90
CA GLY A 166 33.97 -29.51 6.23
C GLY A 166 33.28 -28.17 6.40
N ARG A 167 33.85 -27.07 5.88
CA ARG A 167 33.28 -25.73 5.93
C ARG A 167 33.23 -25.09 4.55
N THR A 168 32.29 -24.16 4.39
CA THR A 168 32.10 -23.34 3.21
C THR A 168 31.88 -21.90 3.60
N LEU A 169 32.18 -20.99 2.68
CA LEU A 169 31.88 -19.56 2.84
C LEU A 169 30.37 -19.35 2.87
N THR A 170 29.90 -18.52 3.78
CA THR A 170 28.52 -18.04 3.79
C THR A 170 28.37 -16.97 2.72
N ALA A 171 27.96 -17.41 1.55
CA ALA A 171 27.88 -16.60 0.35
C ALA A 171 26.66 -16.96 -0.49
N GLY A 172 26.17 -16.00 -1.26
CA GLY A 172 25.16 -16.19 -2.30
C GLY A 172 25.79 -16.04 -3.67
N TYR A 173 25.48 -16.95 -4.56
CA TYR A 173 25.94 -16.97 -5.96
C TYR A 173 24.73 -16.73 -6.85
N HIS A 174 24.70 -15.55 -7.49
CA HIS A 174 23.55 -15.09 -8.27
C HIS A 174 23.90 -15.14 -9.76
N TYR A 175 23.05 -15.83 -10.51
CA TYR A 175 23.23 -16.06 -11.92
C TYR A 175 22.08 -15.46 -12.70
N SER A 176 22.36 -14.85 -13.84
CA SER A 176 21.39 -14.49 -14.84
C SER A 176 21.46 -15.42 -16.03
N MET A 177 20.34 -16.02 -16.39
CA MET A 177 20.26 -16.93 -17.52
C MET A 177 19.12 -16.54 -18.45
N PRO A 178 19.23 -16.79 -19.76
CA PRO A 178 18.11 -16.62 -20.67
C PRO A 178 16.90 -17.43 -20.25
N LEU A 179 15.72 -16.89 -20.42
CA LEU A 179 14.47 -17.59 -20.10
C LEU A 179 14.44 -19.00 -20.73
N ARG A 180 14.00 -19.99 -19.96
CA ARG A 180 13.84 -21.36 -20.43
C ARG A 180 12.92 -21.44 -21.65
N LYS A 181 13.16 -22.36 -22.56
CA LYS A 181 12.37 -22.56 -23.81
C LYS A 181 10.87 -22.62 -23.56
N THR A 182 10.45 -23.27 -22.48
CA THR A 182 9.03 -23.37 -22.08
C THR A 182 8.43 -22.01 -21.70
N ARG A 183 9.17 -21.18 -20.94
CA ARG A 183 8.73 -19.83 -20.60
C ARG A 183 8.68 -18.92 -21.82
N VAL A 184 9.70 -18.98 -22.67
CA VAL A 184 9.71 -18.24 -23.95
C VAL A 184 8.50 -18.60 -24.81
N PHE A 185 8.18 -19.88 -24.92
CA PHE A 185 7.01 -20.35 -25.69
C PHE A 185 5.69 -19.81 -25.11
N VAL A 186 5.49 -19.90 -23.79
CA VAL A 186 4.28 -19.41 -23.13
C VAL A 186 4.13 -17.90 -23.27
N LEU A 187 5.20 -17.14 -22.99
CA LEU A 187 5.21 -15.69 -23.15
C LEU A 187 4.99 -15.27 -24.60
N GLY A 188 5.60 -15.99 -25.54
CA GLY A 188 5.39 -15.78 -26.98
C GLY A 188 3.93 -15.99 -27.38
N LEU A 189 3.30 -17.05 -26.85
CA LEU A 189 1.88 -17.33 -27.11
C LEU A 189 0.98 -16.22 -26.52
N LEU A 190 1.31 -15.71 -25.35
CA LEU A 190 0.60 -14.59 -24.71
C LEU A 190 0.74 -13.29 -25.51
N VAL A 191 1.93 -12.97 -25.98
CA VAL A 191 2.17 -11.80 -26.84
C VAL A 191 1.38 -11.93 -28.15
N PHE A 192 1.39 -13.10 -28.76
CA PHE A 192 0.63 -13.35 -29.98
C PHE A 192 -0.88 -13.21 -29.74
N ALA A 193 -1.41 -13.80 -28.68
CA ALA A 193 -2.82 -13.69 -28.32
C ALA A 193 -3.23 -12.24 -28.03
N ALA A 194 -2.41 -11.49 -27.29
CA ALA A 194 -2.64 -10.08 -26.99
C ALA A 194 -2.64 -9.22 -28.26
N ALA A 195 -1.69 -9.46 -29.16
CA ALA A 195 -1.64 -8.77 -30.45
C ALA A 195 -2.86 -9.09 -31.33
N ALA A 196 -3.26 -10.35 -31.41
CA ALA A 196 -4.45 -10.76 -32.16
C ALA A 196 -5.73 -10.10 -31.63
N LEU A 197 -5.92 -10.12 -30.29
CA LEU A 197 -7.05 -9.44 -29.62
C LEU A 197 -7.01 -7.93 -29.85
N GLY A 198 -5.83 -7.31 -29.73
CA GLY A 198 -5.62 -5.88 -30.02
C GLY A 198 -6.00 -5.51 -31.45
N ILE A 199 -5.56 -6.29 -32.45
CA ILE A 199 -5.90 -6.09 -33.86
C ILE A 199 -7.42 -6.22 -34.06
N LEU A 200 -8.04 -7.24 -33.48
CA LEU A 200 -9.49 -7.42 -33.56
C LEU A 200 -10.25 -6.27 -32.91
N ALA A 201 -9.83 -5.81 -31.75
CA ALA A 201 -10.40 -4.66 -31.06
C ALA A 201 -10.30 -3.38 -31.94
N VAL A 202 -9.12 -3.13 -32.55
CA VAL A 202 -8.91 -1.98 -33.44
C VAL A 202 -9.78 -2.09 -34.70
N ARG A 203 -9.88 -3.25 -35.31
CA ARG A 203 -10.77 -3.48 -36.46
C ARG A 203 -12.21 -3.18 -36.09
N ARG A 204 -12.68 -3.66 -34.94
CA ARG A 204 -14.03 -3.38 -34.43
C ARG A 204 -14.23 -1.90 -34.13
N TRP A 205 -13.27 -1.24 -33.51
CA TRP A 205 -13.35 0.19 -33.22
C TRP A 205 -13.58 1.06 -34.47
N TYR A 206 -13.00 0.65 -35.60
CA TYR A 206 -13.01 1.49 -36.81
C TYR A 206 -14.00 1.08 -37.88
N LYS A 207 -14.60 -0.12 -37.87
CA LYS A 207 -15.38 -0.65 -38.98
C LYS A 207 -16.90 -0.62 -38.83
N GLY A 208 -17.54 -0.31 -37.74
CA GLY A 208 -19.01 -0.33 -37.72
C GLY A 208 -19.66 -1.73 -37.68
N LYS A 209 -20.99 -1.81 -37.83
CA LYS A 209 -21.84 -2.94 -37.39
C LYS A 209 -21.74 -4.26 -38.19
N GLU A 210 -21.03 -4.30 -39.29
CA GLU A 210 -20.93 -5.49 -40.16
C GLU A 210 -19.67 -6.35 -39.96
N ASP A 211 -19.04 -6.24 -38.81
CA ASP A 211 -17.76 -6.83 -38.56
C ASP A 211 -17.84 -8.32 -38.20
N PRO A 212 -16.89 -9.17 -38.69
CA PRO A 212 -16.81 -10.61 -38.41
C PRO A 212 -16.63 -11.00 -36.94
N LEU A 213 -16.75 -10.06 -36.03
CA LEU A 213 -16.72 -10.29 -34.59
C LEU A 213 -17.84 -11.19 -34.04
N THR A 214 -18.85 -11.49 -34.84
CA THR A 214 -19.80 -12.56 -34.50
C THR A 214 -19.09 -13.88 -34.17
N THR A 215 -17.94 -14.15 -34.79
CA THR A 215 -17.11 -15.33 -34.45
C THR A 215 -16.35 -15.11 -33.14
N VAL A 216 -15.73 -13.95 -32.91
CA VAL A 216 -15.03 -13.64 -31.67
C VAL A 216 -16.01 -13.48 -30.51
N GLU A 217 -17.18 -12.85 -30.71
CA GLU A 217 -18.22 -12.80 -29.69
C GLU A 217 -18.78 -14.21 -29.38
N LYS A 218 -18.90 -15.09 -30.35
CA LYS A 218 -19.27 -16.49 -30.15
C LYS A 218 -18.19 -17.25 -29.37
N VAL A 219 -16.90 -17.06 -29.71
CA VAL A 219 -15.78 -17.62 -28.99
C VAL A 219 -15.78 -17.08 -27.57
N PHE A 220 -15.96 -15.76 -27.41
CA PHE A 220 -15.98 -15.12 -26.08
C PHE A 220 -17.18 -15.58 -25.24
N LYS A 221 -18.39 -15.70 -25.81
CA LYS A 221 -19.53 -16.27 -25.10
C LYS A 221 -19.29 -17.75 -24.73
N THR A 222 -18.57 -18.50 -25.57
CA THR A 222 -18.20 -19.89 -25.29
C THR A 222 -17.17 -19.93 -24.14
N VAL A 223 -16.16 -19.07 -24.16
CA VAL A 223 -15.15 -18.95 -23.10
C VAL A 223 -15.75 -18.42 -21.79
N ALA A 224 -16.75 -17.55 -21.89
CA ALA A 224 -17.49 -17.04 -20.72
C ALA A 224 -18.47 -18.07 -20.13
N ASN A 225 -18.64 -19.24 -20.77
CA ASN A 225 -19.33 -20.36 -20.14
C ASN A 225 -18.52 -20.86 -18.95
N PRO A 226 -19.11 -20.93 -17.72
CA PRO A 226 -18.35 -21.26 -16.51
C PRO A 226 -17.57 -22.57 -16.59
N ILE A 227 -18.13 -23.59 -17.27
CA ILE A 227 -17.47 -24.90 -17.42
C ILE A 227 -16.27 -24.80 -18.37
N VAL A 228 -16.43 -24.10 -19.50
CA VAL A 228 -15.36 -23.89 -20.48
C VAL A 228 -14.26 -23.00 -19.88
N ALA A 229 -14.63 -21.92 -19.17
CA ALA A 229 -13.70 -21.04 -18.50
C ALA A 229 -12.90 -21.78 -17.42
N ALA A 230 -13.54 -22.61 -16.61
CA ALA A 230 -12.87 -23.46 -15.62
C ALA A 230 -11.90 -24.46 -16.28
N GLY A 231 -12.34 -25.14 -17.31
CA GLY A 231 -11.49 -26.08 -18.08
C GLY A 231 -10.28 -25.37 -18.69
N MET A 232 -10.47 -24.21 -19.32
CA MET A 232 -9.39 -23.41 -19.87
C MET A 232 -8.44 -22.90 -18.78
N ALA A 233 -8.96 -22.47 -17.63
CA ALA A 233 -8.16 -22.02 -16.52
C ALA A 233 -7.26 -23.15 -15.98
N VAL A 234 -7.80 -24.37 -15.85
CA VAL A 234 -7.04 -25.56 -15.44
C VAL A 234 -5.95 -25.90 -16.48
N CYS A 235 -6.30 -25.89 -17.79
CA CYS A 235 -5.33 -26.12 -18.85
C CYS A 235 -4.21 -25.07 -18.86
N LEU A 236 -4.55 -23.79 -18.74
CA LEU A 236 -3.56 -22.72 -18.63
C LEU A 236 -2.74 -22.83 -17.35
N GLY A 237 -3.38 -23.17 -16.22
CA GLY A 237 -2.69 -23.44 -14.96
C GLY A 237 -1.67 -24.59 -15.08
N ALA A 238 -2.02 -25.65 -15.77
CA ALA A 238 -1.12 -26.78 -16.04
C ALA A 238 0.05 -26.38 -16.95
N VAL A 239 -0.20 -25.53 -17.98
CA VAL A 239 0.87 -24.95 -18.82
C VAL A 239 1.80 -24.07 -18.00
N PHE A 240 1.24 -23.21 -17.14
CA PHE A 240 2.03 -22.35 -16.25
C PHE A 240 2.82 -23.17 -15.21
N MET A 241 2.25 -24.28 -14.72
CA MET A 241 2.96 -25.20 -13.85
C MET A 241 4.23 -25.76 -14.50
N GLY A 242 4.14 -26.14 -15.77
CA GLY A 242 5.30 -26.60 -16.54
C GLY A 242 6.32 -25.50 -16.84
N ALA A 243 5.85 -24.23 -16.98
CA ALA A 243 6.71 -23.10 -17.32
C ALA A 243 7.28 -22.37 -16.10
N PHE A 244 6.52 -22.26 -15.01
CA PHE A 244 6.84 -21.39 -13.86
C PHE A 244 6.89 -22.12 -12.51
N GLY A 245 6.83 -23.45 -12.49
CA GLY A 245 6.92 -24.27 -11.28
C GLY A 245 5.62 -24.97 -10.91
N SER A 246 5.63 -25.67 -9.76
CA SER A 246 4.70 -26.74 -9.40
C SER A 246 3.41 -26.32 -8.68
N TYR A 247 3.12 -25.01 -8.56
CA TYR A 247 1.98 -24.51 -7.78
C TYR A 247 0.71 -24.39 -8.64
N LEU A 248 -0.01 -25.48 -8.80
CA LEU A 248 -1.19 -25.57 -9.69
C LEU A 248 -2.28 -24.57 -9.31
N LEU A 249 -2.56 -24.36 -8.02
CA LEU A 249 -3.60 -23.43 -7.58
C LEU A 249 -3.27 -21.99 -7.95
N ASP A 250 -2.04 -21.55 -7.69
CA ASP A 250 -1.57 -20.20 -8.02
C ASP A 250 -1.62 -19.98 -9.54
N ASN A 251 -1.11 -20.93 -10.32
CA ASN A 251 -1.11 -20.85 -11.77
C ASN A 251 -2.52 -20.81 -12.34
N THR A 252 -3.46 -21.55 -11.74
CA THR A 252 -4.88 -21.51 -12.12
C THR A 252 -5.50 -20.16 -11.82
N VAL A 253 -5.26 -19.58 -10.63
CA VAL A 253 -5.74 -18.25 -10.27
C VAL A 253 -5.17 -17.18 -11.20
N TYR A 254 -3.89 -17.27 -11.55
CA TYR A 254 -3.26 -16.32 -12.50
C TYR A 254 -3.87 -16.45 -13.90
N ALA A 255 -4.11 -17.67 -14.38
CA ALA A 255 -4.77 -17.91 -15.66
C ALA A 255 -6.20 -17.36 -15.69
N VAL A 256 -7.00 -17.61 -14.66
CA VAL A 256 -8.34 -17.03 -14.49
C VAL A 256 -8.28 -15.51 -14.46
N SER A 257 -7.30 -14.94 -13.76
CA SER A 257 -7.12 -13.49 -13.67
C SER A 257 -6.82 -12.86 -15.03
N ILE A 258 -5.96 -13.47 -15.83
CA ILE A 258 -5.66 -13.01 -17.20
C ILE A 258 -6.93 -13.05 -18.07
N LEU A 259 -7.72 -14.11 -17.97
CA LEU A 259 -8.98 -14.23 -18.72
C LEU A 259 -9.99 -13.17 -18.28
N LEU A 260 -10.16 -12.95 -16.99
CA LEU A 260 -11.07 -11.94 -16.45
C LEU A 260 -10.61 -10.52 -16.81
N LEU A 261 -9.33 -10.22 -16.69
CA LEU A 261 -8.75 -8.92 -17.05
C LEU A 261 -8.93 -8.68 -18.55
N GLY A 262 -8.63 -9.67 -19.39
CA GLY A 262 -8.86 -9.62 -20.83
C GLY A 262 -10.33 -9.38 -21.16
N GLY A 263 -11.25 -10.05 -20.46
CA GLY A 263 -12.69 -9.84 -20.60
C GLY A 263 -13.15 -8.44 -20.23
N ILE A 264 -12.68 -7.91 -19.12
CA ILE A 264 -12.99 -6.54 -18.65
C ILE A 264 -12.47 -5.51 -19.65
N LEU A 265 -11.23 -5.65 -20.11
CA LEU A 265 -10.63 -4.74 -21.09
C LEU A 265 -11.36 -4.80 -22.43
N PHE A 266 -11.65 -6.00 -22.93
CA PHE A 266 -12.39 -6.20 -24.18
C PHE A 266 -13.80 -5.59 -24.09
N TYR A 267 -14.49 -5.81 -22.98
CA TYR A 267 -15.81 -5.25 -22.73
C TYR A 267 -15.76 -3.72 -22.64
N GLY A 268 -14.78 -3.17 -21.91
CA GLY A 268 -14.57 -1.74 -21.76
C GLY A 268 -14.28 -1.05 -23.09
N ILE A 269 -13.41 -1.63 -23.92
CA ILE A 269 -13.09 -1.12 -25.25
C ILE A 269 -14.34 -1.13 -26.15
N ASN A 270 -15.11 -2.18 -26.15
CA ASN A 270 -16.32 -2.27 -26.95
C ASN A 270 -17.43 -1.32 -26.50
N HIS A 271 -17.59 -1.11 -25.20
CA HIS A 271 -18.59 -0.21 -24.66
C HIS A 271 -18.28 1.26 -24.94
N ASN A 272 -17.01 1.67 -24.78
CA ASN A 272 -16.59 3.05 -25.06
C ASN A 272 -16.72 3.43 -26.55
N ARG A 273 -16.89 2.45 -27.43
CA ARG A 273 -17.10 2.67 -28.85
C ARG A 273 -18.47 3.25 -29.18
N ASP A 274 -19.52 2.87 -28.46
CA ASP A 274 -20.92 3.11 -28.81
C ASP A 274 -21.44 4.53 -28.47
N GLY A 275 -20.57 5.55 -28.43
CA GLY A 275 -20.99 6.94 -28.41
C GLY A 275 -20.53 7.79 -27.23
N HIS A 276 -19.56 7.37 -26.46
CA HIS A 276 -18.99 8.20 -25.42
C HIS A 276 -17.82 9.00 -25.99
N GLN A 277 -18.04 10.31 -26.16
CA GLN A 277 -16.98 11.25 -26.49
C GLN A 277 -15.82 11.13 -25.47
N ALA A 278 -14.60 11.34 -25.96
CA ALA A 278 -13.43 11.39 -25.10
C ALA A 278 -13.68 12.33 -23.92
N VAL A 279 -13.58 11.81 -22.69
CA VAL A 279 -13.89 12.52 -21.45
C VAL A 279 -12.98 13.75 -21.23
N PHE A 280 -11.86 13.85 -21.95
CA PHE A 280 -10.89 14.94 -21.84
C PHE A 280 -10.81 15.77 -23.13
N THR A 281 -11.92 16.40 -23.53
CA THR A 281 -11.86 17.47 -24.51
C THR A 281 -11.46 18.80 -23.85
N LEU A 282 -10.86 19.71 -24.62
CA LEU A 282 -10.50 21.05 -24.13
C LEU A 282 -11.74 21.79 -23.58
N ASP A 283 -12.89 21.56 -24.19
CA ASP A 283 -14.16 22.17 -23.75
C ASP A 283 -14.66 21.57 -22.42
N TYR A 284 -14.43 20.27 -22.19
CA TYR A 284 -14.70 19.65 -20.89
C TYR A 284 -13.79 20.24 -19.81
N LEU A 285 -12.49 20.38 -20.09
CA LEU A 285 -11.55 21.01 -19.15
C LEU A 285 -11.92 22.46 -18.84
N LYS A 286 -12.33 23.24 -19.83
CA LYS A 286 -12.81 24.64 -19.63
C LYS A 286 -14.04 24.70 -18.75
N SER A 287 -14.98 23.75 -18.90
CA SER A 287 -16.23 23.75 -18.14
C SER A 287 -16.15 23.12 -16.75
N HIS A 288 -15.20 22.16 -16.55
CA HIS A 288 -15.07 21.40 -15.31
C HIS A 288 -13.69 21.52 -14.67
N GLY A 289 -12.81 22.39 -15.17
CA GLY A 289 -11.44 22.52 -14.67
C GLY A 289 -11.36 22.86 -13.19
N GLY A 290 -12.23 23.71 -12.69
CA GLY A 290 -12.33 24.05 -11.28
C GLY A 290 -12.70 22.84 -10.40
N ASP A 291 -13.64 22.01 -10.87
CA ASP A 291 -14.07 20.79 -10.16
C ASP A 291 -12.95 19.74 -10.14
N LEU A 292 -12.24 19.57 -11.27
CA LEU A 292 -11.10 18.69 -11.34
C LEU A 292 -9.96 19.16 -10.44
N PHE A 293 -9.67 20.46 -10.45
CA PHE A 293 -8.64 21.04 -9.57
C PHE A 293 -9.00 20.84 -8.10
N GLN A 294 -10.27 21.06 -7.70
CA GLN A 294 -10.71 20.78 -6.35
C GLN A 294 -10.57 19.30 -5.99
N SER A 295 -10.93 18.39 -6.91
CA SER A 295 -10.77 16.96 -6.69
C SER A 295 -9.30 16.55 -6.50
N VAL A 296 -8.38 17.13 -7.30
CA VAL A 296 -6.94 16.89 -7.17
C VAL A 296 -6.41 17.48 -5.86
N ALA A 297 -6.89 18.67 -5.47
CA ALA A 297 -6.50 19.29 -4.21
C ALA A 297 -6.98 18.46 -2.98
N VAL A 298 -8.20 17.93 -3.03
CA VAL A 298 -8.70 17.00 -2.01
C VAL A 298 -7.85 15.71 -1.99
N ALA A 299 -7.51 15.17 -3.17
CA ALA A 299 -6.64 14.00 -3.27
C ALA A 299 -5.25 14.26 -2.65
N GLY A 300 -4.68 15.43 -2.91
CA GLY A 300 -3.40 15.86 -2.34
C GLY A 300 -3.46 16.02 -0.82
N ALA A 301 -4.55 16.59 -0.28
CA ALA A 301 -4.75 16.70 1.16
C ALA A 301 -4.86 15.30 1.81
N ILE A 302 -5.62 14.38 1.23
CA ILE A 302 -5.71 12.99 1.70
C ILE A 302 -4.34 12.29 1.57
N ALA A 303 -3.56 12.57 0.53
CA ALA A 303 -2.21 12.04 0.39
C ALA A 303 -1.29 12.54 1.52
N GLY A 304 -1.40 13.82 1.91
CA GLY A 304 -0.70 14.37 3.08
C GLY A 304 -1.07 13.66 4.38
N CYS A 305 -2.37 13.39 4.61
CA CYS A 305 -2.82 12.56 5.74
C CYS A 305 -2.20 11.16 5.68
N CYS A 306 -2.13 10.54 4.49
CA CYS A 306 -1.52 9.23 4.32
C CYS A 306 -0.01 9.26 4.60
N GLU A 307 0.71 10.28 4.13
CA GLU A 307 2.13 10.47 4.42
C GLU A 307 2.38 10.62 5.92
N TYR A 308 1.55 11.41 6.62
CA TYR A 308 1.62 11.56 8.07
C TYR A 308 1.47 10.23 8.82
N MET A 309 0.53 9.39 8.35
CA MET A 309 0.21 8.11 9.01
C MET A 309 1.07 6.95 8.53
N SER A 310 1.80 7.08 7.43
CA SER A 310 2.47 5.93 6.81
C SER A 310 3.75 5.52 7.52
N GLY A 311 4.52 6.45 8.05
CA GLY A 311 5.84 6.18 8.64
C GLY A 311 6.84 5.50 7.69
N LEU A 312 6.48 5.38 6.41
CA LEU A 312 7.22 4.61 5.40
C LEU A 312 8.23 5.43 4.64
N TYR A 313 8.04 6.71 4.66
CA TYR A 313 8.94 7.65 4.03
C TYR A 313 9.69 8.33 5.16
N ASP A 314 10.94 8.67 4.94
CA ASP A 314 11.66 9.61 5.78
C ASP A 314 11.01 11.01 5.79
N ILE A 315 9.72 11.06 5.46
CA ILE A 315 8.92 12.26 5.53
C ILE A 315 8.52 12.45 6.98
N HIS A 316 9.22 13.31 7.66
CA HIS A 316 8.89 13.70 9.03
C HIS A 316 7.43 14.20 9.10
N HIS A 317 6.73 13.83 10.17
CA HIS A 317 5.32 14.20 10.40
C HIS A 317 5.06 15.69 10.16
N SER A 318 5.97 16.55 10.57
CA SER A 318 5.88 18.00 10.36
C SER A 318 5.82 18.44 8.90
N VAL A 319 6.47 17.71 7.99
CA VAL A 319 6.42 17.98 6.55
C VAL A 319 5.11 17.49 5.96
N ALA A 320 4.68 16.30 6.36
CA ALA A 320 3.42 15.70 5.89
C ALA A 320 2.21 16.58 6.26
N GLU A 321 2.11 17.05 7.52
CA GLU A 321 1.07 17.98 7.96
C GLU A 321 1.03 19.27 7.13
N ARG A 322 2.20 19.81 6.79
CA ARG A 322 2.27 21.03 5.99
C ARG A 322 1.87 20.82 4.54
N LYS A 323 2.23 19.69 3.95
CA LYS A 323 1.75 19.30 2.61
C LYS A 323 0.24 19.14 2.60
N GLU A 324 -0.33 18.44 3.59
CA GLU A 324 -1.76 18.32 3.80
C GLU A 324 -2.44 19.69 3.83
N MET A 325 -1.94 20.62 4.66
CA MET A 325 -2.49 21.96 4.81
C MET A 325 -2.41 22.79 3.52
N ILE A 326 -1.33 22.69 2.75
CA ILE A 326 -1.21 23.35 1.44
C ILE A 326 -2.29 22.85 0.49
N TRP A 327 -2.43 21.53 0.34
CA TRP A 327 -3.43 20.95 -0.53
C TRP A 327 -4.85 21.25 -0.05
N PHE A 328 -5.08 21.26 1.25
CA PHE A 328 -6.36 21.65 1.81
C PHE A 328 -6.70 23.11 1.54
N ALA A 329 -5.74 24.02 1.69
CA ALA A 329 -5.89 25.42 1.31
C ALA A 329 -6.22 25.58 -0.19
N LEU A 330 -5.56 24.81 -1.06
CA LEU A 330 -5.86 24.79 -2.49
C LEU A 330 -7.29 24.27 -2.75
N ALA A 331 -7.79 23.28 -1.99
CA ALA A 331 -9.16 22.80 -2.11
C ALA A 331 -10.19 23.89 -1.72
N VAL A 332 -9.84 24.75 -0.76
CA VAL A 332 -10.66 25.95 -0.42
C VAL A 332 -10.58 26.99 -1.55
N ILE A 333 -9.39 27.28 -2.05
CA ILE A 333 -9.18 28.26 -3.13
C ILE A 333 -9.91 27.84 -4.42
N ALA A 334 -10.03 26.53 -4.67
CA ALA A 334 -10.82 26.01 -5.80
C ALA A 334 -12.30 26.42 -5.80
N MET A 335 -12.84 26.86 -4.65
CA MET A 335 -14.20 27.41 -4.53
C MET A 335 -14.29 28.89 -4.96
N PHE A 336 -13.14 29.52 -5.24
CA PHE A 336 -13.10 30.93 -5.57
C PHE A 336 -13.40 31.14 -7.05
N LYS A 337 -14.11 32.24 -7.35
CA LYS A 337 -14.20 32.71 -8.73
C LYS A 337 -12.86 33.30 -9.16
N TRP A 338 -12.55 33.16 -10.44
CA TRP A 338 -11.31 33.75 -10.99
C TRP A 338 -11.14 35.24 -10.63
N LYS A 339 -12.22 36.01 -10.66
CA LYS A 339 -12.25 37.44 -10.26
C LYS A 339 -12.04 37.64 -8.75
N GLU A 340 -12.26 36.63 -7.92
CA GLU A 340 -12.00 36.69 -6.49
C GLU A 340 -10.53 36.36 -6.19
N ILE A 341 -9.85 35.64 -7.07
CA ILE A 341 -8.41 35.36 -6.99
C ILE A 341 -7.61 36.50 -7.57
N VAL A 342 -7.91 36.88 -8.83
CA VAL A 342 -7.20 37.91 -9.58
C VAL A 342 -7.95 39.23 -9.43
N ASN A 343 -7.68 39.95 -8.35
CA ASN A 343 -8.12 41.31 -8.09
C ASN A 343 -6.99 42.14 -7.47
N LEU A 344 -7.10 43.44 -7.50
CA LEU A 344 -6.04 44.35 -7.08
C LEU A 344 -5.61 44.10 -5.63
N TYR A 345 -6.54 43.87 -4.71
CA TYR A 345 -6.24 43.62 -3.31
C TYR A 345 -5.42 42.34 -3.12
N ASN A 346 -5.83 41.25 -3.77
CA ASN A 346 -5.13 39.99 -3.71
C ASN A 346 -3.77 40.05 -4.39
N LEU A 347 -3.63 40.80 -5.49
CA LEU A 347 -2.34 41.00 -6.15
C LEU A 347 -1.37 41.80 -5.25
N ILE A 348 -1.84 42.85 -4.60
CA ILE A 348 -1.06 43.61 -3.63
C ILE A 348 -0.66 42.71 -2.44
N TYR A 349 -1.62 41.93 -1.93
CA TYR A 349 -1.37 40.98 -0.84
C TYR A 349 -0.30 39.94 -1.26
N LEU A 350 -0.48 39.28 -2.42
CA LEU A 350 0.44 38.25 -2.90
C LEU A 350 1.86 38.82 -3.15
N ALA A 351 1.96 40.05 -3.67
CA ALA A 351 3.23 40.72 -3.83
C ALA A 351 3.90 40.99 -2.47
N GLY A 352 3.15 41.58 -1.54
CA GLY A 352 3.65 41.87 -0.18
C GLY A 352 3.98 40.59 0.61
N ALA A 353 3.10 39.62 0.59
CA ALA A 353 3.29 38.33 1.27
C ALA A 353 4.42 37.50 0.65
N GLY A 354 4.59 37.58 -0.69
CA GLY A 354 5.72 36.94 -1.38
C GLY A 354 7.06 37.56 -0.99
N ILE A 355 7.16 38.91 -0.97
CA ILE A 355 8.36 39.63 -0.57
C ILE A 355 8.67 39.36 0.90
N TYR A 356 7.68 39.50 1.78
CA TYR A 356 7.86 39.23 3.22
C TYR A 356 8.18 37.78 3.48
N GLY A 357 7.48 36.84 2.84
CA GLY A 357 7.73 35.40 2.98
C GLY A 357 9.12 35.01 2.49
N TYR A 358 9.59 35.61 1.38
CA TYR A 358 10.96 35.41 0.90
C TYR A 358 11.98 35.97 1.88
N HIS A 359 11.75 37.16 2.39
CA HIS A 359 12.62 37.78 3.41
C HIS A 359 12.63 36.92 4.68
N TYR A 360 11.47 36.50 5.17
CA TYR A 360 11.34 35.62 6.33
C TYR A 360 12.10 34.31 6.12
N TYR A 361 11.94 33.69 4.96
CA TYR A 361 12.65 32.47 4.61
C TYR A 361 14.16 32.68 4.64
N GLN A 362 14.67 33.74 4.02
CA GLN A 362 16.10 34.03 3.99
C GLN A 362 16.68 34.35 5.38
N THR A 363 15.95 35.06 6.22
CA THR A 363 16.41 35.43 7.57
C THR A 363 16.39 34.26 8.55
N HIS A 364 15.57 33.25 8.33
CA HIS A 364 15.49 32.06 9.17
C HIS A 364 16.22 30.84 8.57
N LEU A 365 16.73 30.97 7.37
CA LEU A 365 17.60 29.96 6.76
C LEU A 365 19.00 30.09 7.35
N THR A 366 19.40 29.16 8.19
CA THR A 366 20.75 29.10 8.80
C THR A 366 21.54 27.94 8.18
N GLU A 367 22.86 28.04 8.15
CA GLU A 367 23.75 26.98 7.62
C GLU A 367 23.69 25.69 8.47
N GLU A 368 23.20 25.79 9.69
CA GLU A 368 23.03 24.64 10.60
C GLU A 368 21.71 23.88 10.40
N MET A 369 20.80 24.39 9.55
CA MET A 369 19.52 23.72 9.29
C MET A 369 19.72 22.47 8.47
N ASP A 370 19.19 21.36 8.94
CA ASP A 370 19.03 20.14 8.16
C ASP A 370 18.00 20.34 7.03
N GLU A 371 18.01 19.43 6.08
CA GLU A 371 17.09 19.47 4.92
C GLU A 371 15.62 19.49 5.35
N LEU A 372 15.30 18.80 6.44
CA LEU A 372 13.97 18.73 7.02
C LEU A 372 13.51 20.12 7.51
N ALA A 373 14.33 20.81 8.28
CA ALA A 373 14.01 22.15 8.80
C ALA A 373 13.79 23.15 7.66
N VAL A 374 14.60 23.06 6.61
CA VAL A 374 14.45 23.88 5.39
C VAL A 374 13.12 23.60 4.70
N GLN A 375 12.71 22.35 4.56
CA GLN A 375 11.42 22.00 3.97
C GLN A 375 10.25 22.48 4.82
N VAL A 376 10.32 22.30 6.14
CA VAL A 376 9.32 22.78 7.09
C VAL A 376 9.16 24.30 7.01
N LEU A 377 10.26 25.06 6.98
CA LEU A 377 10.25 26.50 6.84
C LEU A 377 9.59 26.93 5.53
N LYS A 378 9.99 26.33 4.40
CA LYS A 378 9.44 26.60 3.07
C LYS A 378 7.93 26.39 3.01
N TYR A 379 7.44 25.24 3.48
CA TYR A 379 6.01 24.93 3.46
C TYR A 379 5.22 25.82 4.41
N THR A 380 5.78 26.20 5.56
CA THR A 380 5.15 27.14 6.50
C THR A 380 4.90 28.50 5.83
N VAL A 381 5.87 29.02 5.08
CA VAL A 381 5.70 30.28 4.32
C VAL A 381 4.58 30.14 3.29
N TRP A 382 4.53 29.04 2.54
CA TRP A 382 3.45 28.82 1.58
C TRP A 382 2.07 28.73 2.24
N ILE A 383 1.95 28.04 3.37
CA ILE A 383 0.70 27.97 4.12
C ILE A 383 0.24 29.35 4.55
N ALA A 384 1.16 30.19 5.09
CA ALA A 384 0.84 31.53 5.53
C ALA A 384 0.30 32.40 4.36
N ILE A 385 0.93 32.30 3.17
CA ILE A 385 0.49 33.02 1.96
C ILE A 385 -0.92 32.56 1.53
N LEU A 386 -1.16 31.25 1.45
CA LEU A 386 -2.45 30.72 1.04
C LEU A 386 -3.55 31.00 2.05
N LEU A 387 -3.24 30.89 3.35
CA LEU A 387 -4.17 31.17 4.44
C LEU A 387 -4.60 32.64 4.44
N GLY A 388 -3.68 33.58 4.25
CA GLY A 388 -4.02 35.00 4.15
C GLY A 388 -4.94 35.29 2.98
N LEU A 389 -4.74 34.65 1.81
CA LEU A 389 -5.65 34.79 0.67
C LEU A 389 -7.07 34.29 1.01
N ILE A 390 -7.16 33.16 1.72
CA ILE A 390 -8.43 32.58 2.17
C ILE A 390 -9.11 33.51 3.18
N ILE A 391 -8.37 34.06 4.14
CA ILE A 391 -8.89 34.99 5.16
C ILE A 391 -9.44 36.26 4.49
N ILE A 392 -8.68 36.88 3.58
CA ILE A 392 -9.12 38.09 2.85
C ILE A 392 -10.45 37.81 2.15
N ARG A 393 -10.54 36.71 1.40
CA ARG A 393 -11.78 36.34 0.71
C ARG A 393 -12.93 36.08 1.68
N THR A 394 -12.65 35.42 2.79
CA THR A 394 -13.64 35.13 3.83
C THR A 394 -14.19 36.40 4.43
N VAL A 395 -13.34 37.32 4.84
CA VAL A 395 -13.74 38.61 5.42
C VAL A 395 -14.56 39.44 4.43
N ILE A 396 -14.10 39.58 3.19
CA ILE A 396 -14.83 40.33 2.14
C ILE A 396 -16.18 39.67 1.85
N GLY A 397 -16.21 38.33 1.80
CA GLY A 397 -17.45 37.58 1.54
C GLY A 397 -18.49 37.75 2.66
N LEU A 398 -18.03 37.68 3.91
CA LEU A 398 -18.88 37.91 5.08
C LEU A 398 -19.40 39.36 5.12
N TRP A 399 -18.53 40.33 4.85
CA TRP A 399 -18.95 41.75 4.76
C TRP A 399 -20.03 41.94 3.70
N LYS A 400 -19.86 41.29 2.54
CA LYS A 400 -20.87 41.36 1.44
C LYS A 400 -22.09 40.47 1.67
N ARG A 401 -22.22 39.87 2.84
CA ARG A 401 -23.34 38.96 3.23
C ARG A 401 -23.60 37.82 2.22
N LYS A 402 -22.53 37.25 1.65
CA LYS A 402 -22.62 36.17 0.66
C LYS A 402 -22.83 34.78 1.28
N LEU A 403 -22.79 34.68 2.60
CA LEU A 403 -22.89 33.40 3.29
C LEU A 403 -24.33 32.87 3.21
N ALA A 404 -24.50 31.63 2.77
CA ALA A 404 -25.76 30.93 2.83
C ALA A 404 -26.29 30.78 4.27
N SER A 405 -27.58 30.69 4.43
CA SER A 405 -28.22 30.54 5.75
C SER A 405 -27.75 29.24 6.44
N PRO A 406 -27.14 29.30 7.61
CA PRO A 406 -26.71 28.11 8.31
C PRO A 406 -27.88 27.30 8.86
N SER A 407 -27.71 25.99 8.97
CA SER A 407 -28.58 25.13 9.76
C SER A 407 -28.23 25.35 11.23
N TRP A 408 -28.88 26.37 11.85
CA TRP A 408 -28.49 26.91 13.14
C TRP A 408 -28.25 25.86 14.23
N PHE A 409 -29.09 24.84 14.26
CA PHE A 409 -28.93 23.77 15.26
C PHE A 409 -27.64 22.96 15.02
N TYR A 410 -27.43 22.45 13.79
CA TYR A 410 -26.28 21.59 13.51
C TYR A 410 -24.97 22.39 13.41
N ALA A 411 -25.04 23.55 12.78
CA ALA A 411 -23.88 24.46 12.72
C ALA A 411 -23.50 24.98 14.12
N GLY A 412 -24.49 25.29 14.97
CA GLY A 412 -24.25 25.69 16.35
C GLY A 412 -23.65 24.59 17.20
N LEU A 413 -24.12 23.35 17.05
CA LEU A 413 -23.56 22.19 17.76
C LEU A 413 -22.12 21.90 17.30
N THR A 414 -21.82 21.99 15.99
CA THR A 414 -20.47 21.84 15.46
C THR A 414 -19.55 22.95 15.95
N ALA A 415 -20.03 24.20 15.97
CA ALA A 415 -19.27 25.33 16.50
C ALA A 415 -18.99 25.20 18.01
N LEU A 416 -19.97 24.72 18.78
CA LEU A 416 -19.78 24.40 20.21
C LEU A 416 -18.69 23.33 20.39
N PHE A 417 -18.73 22.26 19.59
CA PHE A 417 -17.71 21.22 19.65
C PHE A 417 -16.31 21.78 19.37
N PHE A 418 -16.16 22.58 18.30
CA PHE A 418 -14.88 23.24 18.00
C PHE A 418 -14.43 24.19 19.10
N ALA A 419 -15.34 24.99 19.67
CA ALA A 419 -15.01 25.89 20.78
C ALA A 419 -14.51 25.10 22.01
N LEU A 420 -15.15 23.96 22.32
CA LEU A 420 -14.74 23.11 23.44
C LEU A 420 -13.39 22.45 23.18
N ILE A 421 -13.10 21.96 21.97
CA ILE A 421 -11.77 21.41 21.63
C ILE A 421 -10.68 22.49 21.73
N ILE A 422 -10.95 23.72 21.32
CA ILE A 422 -10.00 24.82 21.45
C ILE A 422 -9.78 25.18 22.93
N PHE A 423 -10.85 25.25 23.73
CA PHE A 423 -10.79 25.61 25.15
C PHE A 423 -10.07 24.53 25.96
N PHE A 424 -10.43 23.28 25.78
CA PHE A 424 -9.83 22.11 26.44
C PHE A 424 -8.77 21.42 25.56
N ARG A 425 -7.89 22.19 24.92
CA ARG A 425 -6.89 21.62 23.98
C ARG A 425 -5.84 20.73 24.65
N ASN A 426 -5.51 20.99 25.91
CA ASN A 426 -4.56 20.19 26.72
C ASN A 426 -3.24 19.85 25.99
N GLY A 427 -2.65 20.86 25.34
CA GLY A 427 -1.44 20.69 24.55
C GLY A 427 -1.63 20.13 23.12
N ARG A 428 -2.83 19.69 22.75
CA ARG A 428 -3.13 19.07 21.46
C ARG A 428 -3.52 20.10 20.39
N TRP A 429 -2.52 20.62 19.72
CA TRP A 429 -2.72 21.65 18.69
C TRP A 429 -3.41 21.16 17.43
N TRP A 430 -3.42 19.84 17.13
CA TRP A 430 -4.13 19.29 15.99
C TRP A 430 -5.65 19.57 16.03
N GLY A 431 -6.25 19.58 17.22
CA GLY A 431 -7.67 19.91 17.37
C GLY A 431 -7.96 21.38 17.04
N VAL A 432 -7.06 22.29 17.43
CA VAL A 432 -7.16 23.71 17.08
C VAL A 432 -7.01 23.90 15.57
N ALA A 433 -6.00 23.26 14.97
CA ALA A 433 -5.75 23.30 13.53
C ALA A 433 -6.96 22.78 12.75
N MET A 434 -7.56 21.68 13.19
CA MET A 434 -8.78 21.09 12.61
C MET A 434 -9.95 22.09 12.70
N ALA A 435 -10.22 22.64 13.87
CA ALA A 435 -11.33 23.54 14.08
C ALA A 435 -11.21 24.82 13.23
N VAL A 436 -10.02 25.41 13.15
CA VAL A 436 -9.77 26.62 12.33
C VAL A 436 -9.87 26.30 10.85
N SER A 437 -9.20 25.25 10.39
CA SER A 437 -9.16 24.86 8.98
C SER A 437 -10.54 24.52 8.43
N PHE A 438 -11.30 23.68 9.14
CA PHE A 438 -12.65 23.32 8.71
C PHE A 438 -13.67 24.47 8.87
N THR A 439 -13.51 25.35 9.86
CA THR A 439 -14.34 26.57 9.93
C THR A 439 -14.14 27.43 8.68
N LEU A 440 -12.90 27.66 8.27
CA LEU A 440 -12.62 28.39 7.02
C LEU A 440 -13.19 27.67 5.79
N PHE A 441 -13.03 26.37 5.74
CA PHE A 441 -13.60 25.56 4.64
C PHE A 441 -15.12 25.69 4.57
N TYR A 442 -15.82 25.55 5.69
CA TYR A 442 -17.29 25.63 5.76
C TYR A 442 -17.81 27.01 5.38
N ILE A 443 -17.19 28.08 5.88
CA ILE A 443 -17.60 29.46 5.54
C ILE A 443 -17.42 29.69 4.03
N ASN A 444 -16.29 29.26 3.46
CA ASN A 444 -16.00 29.39 2.04
C ASN A 444 -16.94 28.55 1.17
N TYR A 445 -17.28 27.33 1.60
CA TYR A 445 -18.31 26.54 0.98
C TYR A 445 -19.69 27.22 1.02
N GLY A 446 -20.06 27.79 2.17
CA GLY A 446 -21.33 28.54 2.30
C GLY A 446 -21.46 29.72 1.33
N MET A 447 -20.33 30.27 0.89
CA MET A 447 -20.25 31.35 -0.10
C MET A 447 -20.06 30.86 -1.54
N TRP A 448 -19.87 29.57 -1.77
CA TRP A 448 -19.61 28.98 -3.08
C TRP A 448 -20.92 28.82 -3.87
N GLU A 449 -20.87 29.07 -5.17
CA GLU A 449 -22.05 28.98 -6.04
C GLU A 449 -22.42 27.56 -6.42
N HIS A 450 -21.43 26.67 -6.55
CA HIS A 450 -21.62 25.30 -7.05
C HIS A 450 -21.64 24.26 -5.92
N LYS A 451 -22.39 24.57 -4.85
CA LYS A 451 -22.46 23.72 -3.64
C LYS A 451 -22.85 22.27 -3.92
N GLU A 452 -23.68 22.06 -4.96
CA GLU A 452 -24.15 20.75 -5.41
C GLU A 452 -23.02 19.81 -5.87
N ARG A 453 -21.85 20.36 -6.21
CA ARG A 453 -20.72 19.58 -6.76
C ARG A 453 -19.75 19.07 -5.69
N ILE A 454 -19.83 19.59 -4.46
CA ILE A 454 -18.83 19.29 -3.42
C ILE A 454 -18.68 17.79 -3.16
N LEU A 455 -19.77 17.05 -3.03
CA LEU A 455 -19.73 15.61 -2.75
C LEU A 455 -19.13 14.82 -3.91
N VAL A 456 -19.34 15.29 -5.14
CA VAL A 456 -18.71 14.68 -6.34
C VAL A 456 -17.21 14.91 -6.32
N ASN A 457 -16.77 16.14 -5.98
CA ASN A 457 -15.35 16.49 -5.98
C ASN A 457 -14.61 15.78 -4.85
N ILE A 458 -15.25 15.65 -3.67
CA ILE A 458 -14.67 14.85 -2.55
C ILE A 458 -14.57 13.38 -2.94
N ALA A 459 -15.64 12.78 -3.46
CA ALA A 459 -15.60 11.37 -3.86
C ALA A 459 -14.54 11.11 -4.95
N ARG A 460 -14.41 12.00 -5.93
CA ARG A 460 -13.33 11.92 -6.94
C ARG A 460 -11.95 12.09 -6.31
N GLY A 461 -11.81 12.99 -5.35
CA GLY A 461 -10.54 13.20 -4.63
C GLY A 461 -10.07 11.94 -3.91
N ILE A 462 -10.98 11.28 -3.17
CA ILE A 462 -10.70 10.00 -2.51
C ILE A 462 -10.23 8.94 -3.52
N LEU A 463 -10.91 8.85 -4.67
CA LEU A 463 -10.58 7.86 -5.68
C LEU A 463 -9.31 8.19 -6.46
N PHE A 464 -9.02 9.46 -6.72
CA PHE A 464 -7.77 9.87 -7.35
C PHE A 464 -6.58 9.52 -6.47
N GLN A 465 -6.69 9.79 -5.17
CA GLN A 465 -5.66 9.42 -4.22
C GLN A 465 -5.50 7.88 -4.14
N PHE A 466 -6.60 7.12 -4.12
CA PHE A 466 -6.56 5.66 -4.14
C PHE A 466 -5.87 5.10 -5.39
N VAL A 467 -6.17 5.65 -6.58
CA VAL A 467 -5.50 5.23 -7.82
C VAL A 467 -4.02 5.54 -7.78
N TYR A 468 -3.65 6.73 -7.30
CA TYR A 468 -2.25 7.10 -7.11
C TYR A 468 -1.53 6.16 -6.13
N ALA A 469 -2.10 5.94 -4.95
CA ALA A 469 -1.54 5.07 -3.92
C ALA A 469 -1.41 3.61 -4.40
N THR A 470 -2.43 3.11 -5.12
CA THR A 470 -2.38 1.77 -5.71
C THR A 470 -1.30 1.67 -6.77
N GLY A 471 -1.17 2.68 -7.64
CA GLY A 471 -0.08 2.76 -8.62
C GLY A 471 1.29 2.72 -7.94
N TYR A 472 1.47 3.49 -6.87
CA TYR A 472 2.68 3.44 -6.06
C TYR A 472 2.93 2.05 -5.49
N CYS A 473 1.90 1.40 -4.93
CA CYS A 473 2.02 0.05 -4.39
C CYS A 473 2.39 -1.01 -5.44
N LEU A 474 1.96 -0.82 -6.68
CA LEU A 474 2.36 -1.71 -7.78
C LEU A 474 3.83 -1.58 -8.16
N LEU A 475 4.45 -0.44 -7.86
CA LEU A 475 5.86 -0.19 -8.15
C LEU A 475 6.77 -0.55 -6.96
N TYR A 476 6.34 -0.21 -5.74
CA TYR A 476 7.22 -0.21 -4.57
C TYR A 476 6.79 -1.15 -3.44
N ARG A 477 5.56 -1.66 -3.46
CA ARG A 477 4.97 -2.42 -2.34
C ARG A 477 4.45 -3.78 -2.80
N PRO A 478 5.32 -4.77 -3.03
CA PRO A 478 4.90 -6.12 -3.41
C PRO A 478 4.05 -6.77 -2.30
N TYR A 479 3.22 -7.73 -2.70
CA TYR A 479 2.50 -8.54 -1.73
C TYR A 479 3.36 -9.75 -1.36
N VAL A 480 4.00 -9.66 -0.22
CA VAL A 480 4.95 -10.65 0.28
C VAL A 480 4.39 -11.40 1.50
N THR A 481 4.94 -12.59 1.73
CA THR A 481 4.58 -13.43 2.86
C THR A 481 5.40 -13.02 4.07
N TYR A 482 4.97 -11.98 4.79
CA TYR A 482 5.55 -11.63 6.07
C TYR A 482 4.95 -12.48 7.20
N ARG A 483 5.50 -12.33 8.41
CA ARG A 483 5.02 -12.98 9.63
C ARG A 483 3.49 -12.99 9.78
N ASN A 484 2.83 -11.90 9.39
CA ASN A 484 1.37 -11.77 9.45
C ASN A 484 0.66 -11.98 8.11
N ALA A 485 1.39 -12.06 7.02
CA ALA A 485 0.88 -12.24 5.66
C ALA A 485 -0.27 -11.28 5.28
N ARG A 486 -0.35 -10.10 5.93
CA ARG A 486 -1.40 -9.09 5.76
C ARG A 486 -0.86 -7.92 4.96
N TYR A 487 -1.60 -7.49 3.96
CA TYR A 487 -1.15 -6.42 3.08
C TYR A 487 -1.42 -5.02 3.68
N THR A 488 -0.39 -4.23 3.82
CA THR A 488 -0.45 -2.91 4.45
C THR A 488 -0.60 -1.75 3.47
N HIS A 489 -0.66 -2.01 2.15
CA HIS A 489 -0.76 -0.97 1.13
C HIS A 489 0.38 0.08 1.32
N ILE A 490 0.06 1.38 1.32
CA ILE A 490 1.05 2.45 1.55
C ILE A 490 1.41 2.68 3.02
N PHE A 491 0.86 1.94 3.95
CA PHE A 491 1.08 2.15 5.39
C PHE A 491 1.98 1.06 5.98
N HIS A 492 2.46 1.30 7.18
CA HIS A 492 3.23 0.32 7.96
C HIS A 492 2.35 -0.61 8.79
N THR A 493 1.08 -0.24 9.03
CA THR A 493 0.13 -1.06 9.79
C THR A 493 -1.15 -1.35 9.03
N VAL A 494 -1.71 -2.54 9.26
CA VAL A 494 -2.97 -2.96 8.63
C VAL A 494 -4.18 -2.21 9.17
N THR A 495 -4.14 -1.71 10.40
CA THR A 495 -5.25 -0.98 11.02
C THR A 495 -5.47 0.37 10.36
N ILE A 496 -4.38 1.10 10.11
CA ILE A 496 -4.41 2.38 9.39
C ILE A 496 -4.85 2.15 7.93
N THR A 497 -4.26 1.15 7.27
CA THR A 497 -4.65 0.74 5.92
C THR A 497 -6.15 0.46 5.83
N ALA A 498 -6.65 -0.30 6.77
CA ALA A 498 -8.05 -0.68 6.82
C ALA A 498 -8.99 0.52 7.03
N GLY A 499 -8.61 1.47 7.87
CA GLY A 499 -9.32 2.75 8.04
C GLY A 499 -9.38 3.54 6.73
N TYR A 500 -8.24 3.75 6.09
CA TYR A 500 -8.15 4.44 4.80
C TYR A 500 -8.99 3.74 3.71
N LEU A 501 -8.85 2.43 3.54
CA LEU A 501 -9.60 1.68 2.54
C LEU A 501 -11.11 1.65 2.83
N THR A 502 -11.51 1.83 4.09
CA THR A 502 -12.92 2.01 4.46
C THR A 502 -13.49 3.26 3.80
N MET A 503 -12.76 4.38 3.79
CA MET A 503 -13.20 5.61 3.13
C MET A 503 -13.28 5.44 1.61
N VAL A 504 -12.31 4.74 1.02
CA VAL A 504 -12.31 4.41 -0.41
C VAL A 504 -13.53 3.55 -0.76
N ALA A 505 -13.81 2.50 0.02
CA ALA A 505 -14.97 1.63 -0.18
C ALA A 505 -16.31 2.39 -0.05
N CYS A 506 -16.41 3.32 0.92
CA CYS A 506 -17.58 4.19 1.07
C CYS A 506 -17.80 5.07 -0.17
N ALA A 507 -16.77 5.69 -0.70
CA ALA A 507 -16.87 6.48 -1.93
C ALA A 507 -17.26 5.60 -3.13
N ALA A 508 -16.59 4.46 -3.31
CA ALA A 508 -16.84 3.55 -4.41
C ALA A 508 -18.26 2.97 -4.40
N VAL A 509 -18.76 2.53 -3.23
CA VAL A 509 -20.12 1.98 -3.10
C VAL A 509 -21.18 3.03 -3.36
N VAL A 510 -21.01 4.27 -2.89
CA VAL A 510 -21.98 5.36 -3.12
C VAL A 510 -22.05 5.70 -4.61
N ILE A 511 -20.91 5.78 -5.28
CA ILE A 511 -20.84 6.03 -6.72
C ILE A 511 -21.54 4.91 -7.50
N LEU A 512 -21.25 3.65 -7.15
CA LEU A 512 -21.83 2.49 -7.79
C LEU A 512 -23.35 2.43 -7.59
N LEU A 513 -23.82 2.61 -6.34
CA LEU A 513 -25.27 2.59 -6.04
C LEU A 513 -26.02 3.73 -6.71
N TYR A 514 -25.43 4.93 -6.80
CA TYR A 514 -26.01 6.03 -7.56
C TYR A 514 -26.14 5.69 -9.05
N LYS A 515 -25.16 5.00 -9.61
CA LYS A 515 -25.18 4.55 -11.00
C LYS A 515 -26.23 3.45 -11.23
N LEU A 516 -26.28 2.47 -10.32
CA LEU A 516 -27.27 1.37 -10.35
C LEU A 516 -28.71 1.87 -10.22
N ALA A 517 -28.95 2.97 -9.46
CA ALA A 517 -30.27 3.60 -9.39
C ALA A 517 -30.69 4.20 -10.74
N LYS A 518 -29.74 4.68 -11.56
CA LYS A 518 -30.00 5.24 -12.89
C LYS A 518 -30.10 4.18 -13.97
N SER A 519 -29.25 3.18 -13.95
CA SER A 519 -29.23 2.07 -14.92
C SER A 519 -28.70 0.80 -14.26
N ARG A 520 -29.49 -0.28 -14.39
CA ARG A 520 -29.10 -1.60 -13.87
C ARG A 520 -28.41 -2.47 -14.92
N LYS A 521 -28.12 -1.91 -16.09
CA LYS A 521 -27.42 -2.65 -17.13
C LYS A 521 -25.92 -2.66 -16.81
N LEU A 522 -25.33 -3.85 -16.77
CA LEU A 522 -23.88 -4.03 -16.52
C LEU A 522 -23.01 -3.14 -17.41
N LYS A 523 -23.42 -2.95 -18.66
CA LYS A 523 -22.71 -2.12 -19.62
C LYS A 523 -22.62 -0.63 -19.23
N ASP A 524 -23.54 -0.15 -18.40
CA ASP A 524 -23.59 1.25 -18.00
C ASP A 524 -22.85 1.51 -16.67
N CYS A 525 -22.58 0.47 -15.86
CA CYS A 525 -21.97 0.58 -14.53
C CYS A 525 -20.71 -0.28 -14.34
N TRP A 526 -20.14 -0.83 -15.41
CA TRP A 526 -18.99 -1.73 -15.31
C TRP A 526 -17.75 -1.07 -14.68
N LYS A 527 -17.50 0.23 -14.97
CA LYS A 527 -16.36 0.98 -14.42
C LYS A 527 -16.47 1.10 -12.91
N GLU A 528 -17.65 1.45 -12.44
CA GLU A 528 -17.96 1.61 -11.02
C GLU A 528 -17.94 0.25 -10.31
N LEU A 529 -18.37 -0.83 -10.97
CA LEU A 529 -18.24 -2.20 -10.47
C LEU A 529 -16.76 -2.59 -10.31
N VAL A 530 -15.95 -2.39 -11.33
CA VAL A 530 -14.51 -2.70 -11.26
C VAL A 530 -13.83 -1.88 -10.16
N LEU A 531 -14.13 -0.58 -10.08
CA LEU A 531 -13.57 0.28 -9.05
C LEU A 531 -13.91 -0.20 -7.63
N PHE A 532 -15.19 -0.51 -7.40
CA PHE A 532 -15.63 -1.06 -6.12
C PHE A 532 -14.99 -2.41 -5.81
N GLY A 533 -14.93 -3.30 -6.82
CA GLY A 533 -14.34 -4.63 -6.67
C GLY A 533 -12.84 -4.59 -6.35
N VAL A 534 -12.08 -3.70 -7.00
CA VAL A 534 -10.64 -3.50 -6.71
C VAL A 534 -10.44 -2.92 -5.31
N ALA A 535 -11.19 -1.87 -4.93
CA ALA A 535 -11.09 -1.28 -3.60
C ALA A 535 -11.42 -2.31 -2.49
N SER A 536 -12.48 -3.10 -2.70
CA SER A 536 -12.87 -4.17 -1.77
C SER A 536 -11.83 -5.30 -1.72
N SER A 537 -11.17 -5.62 -2.84
CA SER A 537 -10.10 -6.63 -2.86
C SER A 537 -8.91 -6.20 -1.99
N TYR A 538 -8.47 -4.95 -2.10
CA TYR A 538 -7.42 -4.44 -1.21
C TYR A 538 -7.85 -4.42 0.26
N MET A 539 -9.13 -4.13 0.55
CA MET A 539 -9.67 -4.26 1.90
C MET A 539 -9.57 -5.70 2.41
N LEU A 540 -9.90 -6.70 1.59
CA LEU A 540 -9.77 -8.11 1.96
C LEU A 540 -8.31 -8.51 2.23
N PHE A 541 -7.34 -7.95 1.51
CA PHE A 541 -5.92 -8.23 1.73
C PHE A 541 -5.42 -7.73 3.09
N THR A 542 -6.06 -6.74 3.71
CA THR A 542 -5.69 -6.28 5.06
C THR A 542 -6.00 -7.31 6.14
N MET A 543 -6.94 -8.21 5.90
CA MET A 543 -7.43 -9.20 6.87
C MET A 543 -7.75 -8.58 8.23
N SER A 544 -8.29 -7.35 8.24
CA SER A 544 -8.65 -6.62 9.45
C SER A 544 -10.12 -6.85 9.81
N ARG A 545 -10.37 -7.63 10.86
CA ARG A 545 -11.74 -7.90 11.36
C ARG A 545 -12.52 -6.62 11.63
N THR A 546 -11.90 -5.66 12.29
CA THR A 546 -12.53 -4.39 12.67
C THR A 546 -12.97 -3.57 11.46
N ALA A 547 -12.12 -3.49 10.45
CA ALA A 547 -12.44 -2.80 9.20
C ALA A 547 -13.53 -3.53 8.40
N PHE A 548 -13.52 -4.85 8.41
CA PHE A 548 -14.58 -5.62 7.75
C PHE A 548 -15.95 -5.32 8.36
N PHE A 549 -16.03 -5.22 9.69
CA PHE A 549 -17.27 -4.80 10.35
C PHE A 549 -17.70 -3.38 9.96
N ALA A 550 -16.77 -2.43 9.94
CA ALA A 550 -17.07 -1.05 9.57
C ALA A 550 -17.52 -0.92 8.11
N VAL A 551 -16.81 -1.56 7.19
CA VAL A 551 -17.14 -1.57 5.76
C VAL A 551 -18.44 -2.30 5.50
N ALA A 552 -18.65 -3.47 6.12
CA ALA A 552 -19.90 -4.22 5.96
C ALA A 552 -21.10 -3.43 6.48
N ALA A 553 -20.99 -2.81 7.65
CA ALA A 553 -22.03 -1.95 8.20
C ALA A 553 -22.35 -0.78 7.26
N ALA A 554 -21.31 -0.09 6.75
CA ALA A 554 -21.46 1.03 5.83
C ALA A 554 -22.09 0.61 4.50
N ILE A 555 -21.66 -0.53 3.92
CA ILE A 555 -22.21 -1.06 2.67
C ILE A 555 -23.66 -1.50 2.85
N LEU A 556 -23.97 -2.28 3.88
CA LEU A 556 -25.34 -2.73 4.14
C LEU A 556 -26.27 -1.54 4.39
N PHE A 557 -25.80 -0.55 5.14
CA PHE A 557 -26.53 0.68 5.36
C PHE A 557 -26.74 1.46 4.05
N ALA A 558 -25.68 1.63 3.24
CA ALA A 558 -25.76 2.31 1.95
C ALA A 558 -26.78 1.63 1.02
N VAL A 559 -26.74 0.30 0.92
CA VAL A 559 -27.68 -0.47 0.11
C VAL A 559 -29.11 -0.35 0.65
N ALA A 560 -29.30 -0.42 1.98
CA ALA A 560 -30.63 -0.26 2.60
C ALA A 560 -31.19 1.15 2.39
N LEU A 561 -30.35 2.18 2.53
CA LEU A 561 -30.70 3.59 2.34
C LEU A 561 -31.11 3.89 0.89
N THR A 562 -30.38 3.33 -0.07
CA THR A 562 -30.55 3.61 -1.51
C THR A 562 -31.52 2.67 -2.21
N SER A 563 -31.94 1.57 -1.58
CA SER A 563 -32.88 0.62 -2.17
C SER A 563 -34.28 1.21 -2.30
N GLU A 564 -34.79 1.26 -3.52
CA GLU A 564 -36.08 1.87 -3.86
C GLU A 564 -37.22 0.83 -3.89
N GLY A 565 -38.46 1.34 -3.74
CA GLY A 565 -39.67 0.54 -3.72
C GLY A 565 -40.29 0.37 -2.34
N LYS A 566 -41.39 -0.38 -2.27
CA LYS A 566 -42.08 -0.72 -1.01
C LYS A 566 -42.19 -2.25 -0.91
N GLY A 567 -42.11 -2.76 0.32
CA GLY A 567 -42.26 -4.19 0.61
C GLY A 567 -41.31 -5.09 -0.23
N ARG A 568 -41.85 -6.10 -0.90
CA ARG A 568 -41.08 -7.06 -1.70
C ARG A 568 -40.19 -6.44 -2.79
N LYS A 569 -40.61 -5.31 -3.37
CA LYS A 569 -39.80 -4.61 -4.39
C LYS A 569 -38.53 -4.00 -3.77
N LYS A 570 -38.61 -3.45 -2.56
CA LYS A 570 -37.45 -2.91 -1.85
C LYS A 570 -36.46 -4.03 -1.50
N ILE A 571 -36.98 -5.18 -1.01
CA ILE A 571 -36.14 -6.36 -0.68
C ILE A 571 -35.45 -6.90 -1.94
N ALA A 572 -36.17 -7.03 -3.04
CA ALA A 572 -35.60 -7.45 -4.31
C ALA A 572 -34.53 -6.49 -4.83
N CYS A 573 -34.75 -5.16 -4.70
CA CYS A 573 -33.77 -4.15 -5.03
C CYS A 573 -32.50 -4.27 -4.15
N PHE A 574 -32.69 -4.43 -2.85
CA PHE A 574 -31.61 -4.66 -1.89
C PHE A 574 -30.80 -5.91 -2.27
N GLY A 575 -31.46 -7.06 -2.46
CA GLY A 575 -30.80 -8.31 -2.84
C GLY A 575 -30.06 -8.21 -4.16
N THR A 576 -30.63 -7.55 -5.17
CA THR A 576 -29.97 -7.33 -6.47
C THR A 576 -28.71 -6.47 -6.31
N ASN A 577 -28.78 -5.39 -5.53
CA ASN A 577 -27.63 -4.52 -5.29
C ASN A 577 -26.52 -5.28 -4.56
N ILE A 578 -26.83 -6.03 -3.49
CA ILE A 578 -25.85 -6.88 -2.79
C ILE A 578 -25.27 -7.92 -3.76
N GLY A 579 -26.08 -8.58 -4.59
CA GLY A 579 -25.60 -9.53 -5.59
C GLY A 579 -24.61 -8.91 -6.59
N MET A 580 -24.86 -7.69 -7.03
CA MET A 580 -23.96 -6.95 -7.93
C MET A 580 -22.64 -6.56 -7.24
N LEU A 581 -22.70 -6.13 -5.97
CA LEU A 581 -21.51 -5.85 -5.16
C LEU A 581 -20.67 -7.11 -4.94
N ALA A 582 -21.32 -8.22 -4.56
CA ALA A 582 -20.64 -9.50 -4.35
C ALA A 582 -19.99 -10.02 -5.64
N LEU A 583 -20.72 -9.95 -6.76
CA LEU A 583 -20.19 -10.33 -8.08
C LEU A 583 -18.97 -9.47 -8.45
N SER A 584 -19.03 -8.18 -8.18
CA SER A 584 -17.91 -7.28 -8.44
C SER A 584 -16.64 -7.69 -7.67
N VAL A 585 -16.78 -7.99 -6.36
CA VAL A 585 -15.67 -8.46 -5.55
C VAL A 585 -15.15 -9.80 -6.04
N PHE A 586 -16.06 -10.76 -6.32
CA PHE A 586 -15.69 -12.09 -6.77
C PHE A 586 -14.89 -12.08 -8.08
N VAL A 587 -15.27 -11.21 -9.02
CA VAL A 587 -14.57 -11.07 -10.30
C VAL A 587 -13.24 -10.31 -10.14
N CYS A 588 -13.22 -9.25 -9.32
CA CYS A 588 -12.03 -8.41 -9.21
C CYS A 588 -10.97 -8.96 -8.26
N LEU A 589 -11.34 -9.77 -7.26
CA LEU A 589 -10.42 -10.28 -6.26
C LEU A 589 -9.24 -11.07 -6.87
N PRO A 590 -9.45 -12.11 -7.70
CA PRO A 590 -8.33 -12.84 -8.30
C PRO A 590 -7.48 -11.96 -9.22
N VAL A 591 -8.11 -11.02 -9.93
CA VAL A 591 -7.40 -10.09 -10.81
C VAL A 591 -6.51 -9.15 -9.99
N THR A 592 -7.06 -8.53 -8.95
CA THR A 592 -6.32 -7.60 -8.08
C THR A 592 -5.19 -8.32 -7.35
N PHE A 593 -5.44 -9.54 -6.84
CA PHE A 593 -4.43 -10.37 -6.21
C PHE A 593 -3.28 -10.66 -7.18
N SER A 594 -3.61 -11.16 -8.37
CA SER A 594 -2.59 -11.53 -9.37
C SER A 594 -1.79 -10.32 -9.86
N VAL A 595 -2.45 -9.17 -10.06
CA VAL A 595 -1.78 -7.93 -10.45
C VAL A 595 -0.84 -7.45 -9.34
N GLN A 596 -1.32 -7.37 -8.09
CA GLN A 596 -0.51 -6.90 -6.96
C GLN A 596 0.65 -7.85 -6.63
N ARG A 597 0.48 -9.14 -6.88
CA ARG A 597 1.53 -10.14 -6.67
C ARG A 597 2.58 -10.12 -7.77
N ASN A 598 2.17 -10.00 -9.03
CA ASN A 598 3.08 -10.24 -10.16
C ASN A 598 3.68 -8.96 -10.77
N VAL A 599 2.98 -7.83 -10.74
CA VAL A 599 3.49 -6.59 -11.35
C VAL A 599 4.77 -6.11 -10.67
N PRO A 600 4.89 -6.07 -9.33
CA PRO A 600 6.14 -5.68 -8.67
C PRO A 600 7.34 -6.56 -9.05
N ILE A 601 7.13 -7.85 -9.31
CA ILE A 601 8.19 -8.76 -9.78
C ILE A 601 8.71 -8.35 -11.17
N LEU A 602 7.82 -7.81 -12.03
CA LEU A 602 8.17 -7.40 -13.39
C LEU A 602 8.87 -6.04 -13.45
N VAL A 603 8.70 -5.23 -12.41
CA VAL A 603 9.19 -3.83 -12.39
C VAL A 603 10.65 -3.74 -11.96
N SER A 604 11.31 -4.81 -11.63
CA SER A 604 12.70 -4.89 -11.21
C SER A 604 13.10 -4.18 -9.89
N GLU A 605 14.14 -4.68 -9.35
CA GLU A 605 14.75 -4.57 -8.04
C GLU A 605 14.89 -3.20 -7.37
N PRO A 606 15.27 -2.10 -8.02
CA PRO A 606 15.58 -0.86 -7.30
C PRO A 606 14.45 -0.34 -6.42
N PHE A 607 13.22 -0.72 -6.73
CA PHE A 607 12.04 -0.21 -6.03
C PHE A 607 11.62 -1.06 -4.82
N LEU A 608 12.23 -2.22 -4.63
CA LEU A 608 11.89 -3.12 -3.54
C LEU A 608 12.56 -2.75 -2.21
N TYR A 609 13.60 -1.90 -2.26
CA TYR A 609 14.38 -1.50 -1.09
C TYR A 609 13.69 -0.53 -0.14
N GLU A 610 12.77 0.26 -0.63
CA GLU A 610 11.99 1.17 0.23
C GLU A 610 11.01 0.43 1.16
N ILE A 611 11.01 -0.91 1.12
CA ILE A 611 10.26 -1.74 2.08
C ILE A 611 11.02 -1.89 3.41
N GLU A 612 12.24 -1.44 3.50
CA GLU A 612 13.14 -1.62 4.64
C GLU A 612 12.56 -1.19 5.99
N TYR A 613 11.67 -0.23 6.00
CA TYR A 613 11.08 0.30 7.24
C TYR A 613 9.83 -0.43 7.73
N SER A 614 9.46 -1.54 7.11
CA SER A 614 8.36 -2.36 7.62
C SER A 614 8.85 -3.21 8.79
N MET A 615 8.40 -2.93 10.01
CA MET A 615 8.65 -3.74 11.22
C MET A 615 8.30 -5.25 11.08
N TYR A 616 7.73 -5.63 9.96
CA TYR A 616 7.22 -6.97 9.66
C TYR A 616 7.95 -7.65 8.50
N CYS A 617 8.97 -7.01 7.96
CA CYS A 617 9.80 -7.59 6.91
C CYS A 617 10.89 -8.48 7.55
N PRO A 618 11.05 -9.72 7.11
CA PRO A 618 12.20 -10.54 7.54
C PRO A 618 13.52 -9.83 7.22
N GLU A 619 14.50 -9.95 8.08
CA GLU A 619 15.82 -9.30 7.91
C GLU A 619 16.51 -9.67 6.59
N ASP A 620 16.36 -10.90 6.15
CA ASP A 620 16.86 -11.39 4.87
C ASP A 620 16.17 -10.72 3.66
N VAL A 621 14.90 -10.35 3.79
CA VAL A 621 14.19 -9.56 2.76
C VAL A 621 14.59 -8.08 2.83
N MET A 622 14.87 -7.55 4.03
CA MET A 622 15.32 -6.17 4.22
C MET A 622 16.73 -5.92 3.70
N ARG A 623 17.58 -6.92 3.79
CA ARG A 623 18.99 -6.83 3.39
C ARG A 623 19.26 -7.37 1.99
N GLY A 624 18.34 -8.15 1.41
CA GLY A 624 18.49 -8.77 0.12
C GLY A 624 18.05 -7.88 -1.04
N ARG A 625 18.92 -7.69 -1.99
CA ARG A 625 18.59 -7.01 -3.25
C ARG A 625 17.67 -7.82 -4.15
N HIS A 626 17.38 -9.07 -3.81
CA HIS A 626 16.51 -9.96 -4.56
C HIS A 626 15.42 -10.51 -3.65
N LEU A 627 14.17 -10.08 -3.86
CA LEU A 627 13.04 -10.79 -3.30
C LEU A 627 12.88 -12.11 -4.06
N ASP A 628 13.29 -13.21 -3.43
CA ASP A 628 13.01 -14.54 -3.97
C ASP A 628 11.51 -14.66 -4.23
N SER A 629 11.15 -15.27 -5.37
CA SER A 629 9.76 -15.56 -5.72
C SER A 629 9.02 -16.35 -4.64
N LYS A 630 9.75 -17.05 -3.77
CA LYS A 630 9.23 -17.75 -2.58
C LYS A 630 8.65 -16.78 -1.53
N ASN A 631 9.14 -15.54 -1.47
CA ASN A 631 8.69 -14.54 -0.51
C ASN A 631 7.40 -13.84 -0.93
N PHE A 632 6.96 -14.00 -2.17
CA PHE A 632 5.71 -13.41 -2.64
C PHE A 632 4.50 -14.25 -2.21
N MET A 633 3.45 -13.56 -1.79
CA MET A 633 2.21 -14.18 -1.32
C MET A 633 1.66 -15.19 -2.33
N ARG A 634 1.46 -16.41 -1.89
CA ARG A 634 0.80 -17.46 -2.66
C ARG A 634 -0.67 -17.56 -2.32
N VAL A 635 -1.46 -18.07 -3.25
CA VAL A 635 -2.91 -18.24 -3.05
C VAL A 635 -3.21 -19.15 -1.87
N GLY A 636 -2.47 -20.26 -1.72
CA GLY A 636 -2.63 -21.17 -0.60
C GLY A 636 -2.37 -20.48 0.73
N ARG A 637 -1.26 -19.75 0.84
CA ARG A 637 -0.92 -18.96 2.04
C ARG A 637 -1.96 -17.88 2.33
N PHE A 638 -2.43 -17.18 1.30
CA PHE A 638 -3.49 -16.18 1.46
C PHE A 638 -4.76 -16.79 2.05
N ILE A 639 -5.21 -17.94 1.54
CA ILE A 639 -6.42 -18.62 2.03
C ILE A 639 -6.24 -19.03 3.49
N ASP A 640 -5.10 -19.60 3.84
CA ASP A 640 -4.83 -20.10 5.19
C ASP A 640 -4.79 -18.96 6.21
N VAL A 641 -4.03 -17.89 5.94
CA VAL A 641 -3.97 -16.72 6.83
C VAL A 641 -5.30 -15.99 6.90
N PHE A 642 -6.02 -15.89 5.78
CA PHE A 642 -7.35 -15.30 5.78
C PHE A 642 -8.32 -16.09 6.67
N ALA A 643 -8.28 -17.42 6.58
CA ALA A 643 -9.10 -18.30 7.41
C ALA A 643 -8.75 -18.17 8.91
N GLU A 644 -7.46 -18.10 9.23
CA GLU A 644 -7.00 -17.88 10.61
C GLU A 644 -7.44 -16.51 11.14
N LYS A 645 -7.12 -15.44 10.42
CA LYS A 645 -7.37 -14.07 10.91
C LYS A 645 -8.85 -13.70 10.97
N ILE A 646 -9.67 -14.22 10.05
CA ILE A 646 -11.09 -13.85 9.97
C ILE A 646 -11.99 -14.85 10.71
N PHE A 647 -11.73 -16.14 10.54
CA PHE A 647 -12.60 -17.19 11.07
C PHE A 647 -12.01 -17.89 12.31
N GLY A 648 -10.77 -17.59 12.69
CA GLY A 648 -10.11 -18.24 13.84
C GLY A 648 -9.75 -19.70 13.58
N ILE A 649 -9.71 -20.12 12.31
CA ILE A 649 -9.31 -21.47 11.92
C ILE A 649 -7.78 -21.58 12.13
N PRO A 650 -7.28 -22.66 12.78
CA PRO A 650 -5.85 -22.78 13.07
C PRO A 650 -4.99 -22.66 11.81
N GLU A 651 -3.89 -21.93 11.91
CA GLU A 651 -2.88 -21.78 10.85
C GLU A 651 -2.37 -23.16 10.44
N GLY A 652 -2.19 -23.35 9.14
CA GLY A 652 -1.77 -24.63 8.56
C GLY A 652 -2.90 -25.58 8.18
N THR A 653 -4.16 -25.26 8.52
CA THR A 653 -5.33 -26.09 8.15
C THR A 653 -5.52 -26.14 6.62
N PHE A 654 -5.24 -25.04 5.92
CA PHE A 654 -5.31 -24.92 4.46
C PHE A 654 -3.95 -24.81 3.80
N ASP A 655 -2.91 -25.37 4.47
CA ASP A 655 -1.54 -25.40 3.92
C ASP A 655 -1.45 -26.39 2.75
N ILE A 656 -1.90 -25.93 1.59
CA ILE A 656 -2.08 -26.75 0.38
C ILE A 656 -0.73 -27.27 -0.13
N TYR A 657 0.36 -26.60 0.17
CA TYR A 657 1.69 -26.92 -0.36
C TYR A 657 2.72 -27.31 0.71
N GLY A 658 2.32 -27.43 1.97
CA GLY A 658 3.21 -27.76 3.08
C GLY A 658 4.21 -26.67 3.46
N GLU A 659 4.04 -25.44 2.93
CA GLU A 659 4.99 -24.34 3.13
C GLU A 659 5.05 -23.86 4.59
N ILE A 660 3.93 -23.96 5.30
CA ILE A 660 3.85 -23.55 6.73
C ILE A 660 4.50 -24.58 7.62
N ALA A 661 4.27 -25.87 7.32
CA ALA A 661 4.92 -26.95 8.04
C ALA A 661 6.43 -26.85 7.93
N GLU A 662 6.93 -26.60 6.72
CA GLU A 662 8.36 -26.40 6.46
C GLU A 662 8.90 -25.14 7.17
N TYR A 663 8.18 -24.03 7.12
CA TYR A 663 8.53 -22.80 7.84
C TYR A 663 8.55 -22.98 9.35
N GLN A 664 7.54 -23.64 9.92
CA GLN A 664 7.45 -23.92 11.37
C GLN A 664 8.56 -24.88 11.82
N GLU A 665 8.90 -25.86 11.01
CA GLU A 665 9.98 -26.81 11.31
C GLU A 665 11.33 -26.11 11.30
N ARG A 666 11.60 -25.25 10.32
CA ARG A 666 12.80 -24.40 10.28
C ARG A 666 12.89 -23.46 11.49
N HIS A 667 11.78 -22.87 11.93
CA HIS A 667 11.77 -21.97 13.08
C HIS A 667 11.85 -22.70 14.41
N LYS A 668 11.21 -23.86 14.55
CA LYS A 668 11.40 -24.72 15.72
C LYS A 668 12.85 -25.13 15.89
N ASN A 669 13.50 -25.48 14.80
CA ASN A 669 14.92 -25.83 14.80
C ASN A 669 15.80 -24.62 15.13
N LYS A 670 15.47 -23.42 14.65
CA LYS A 670 16.17 -22.17 15.03
C LYS A 670 15.97 -21.85 16.52
N THR A 671 14.75 -21.95 17.01
CA THR A 671 14.43 -21.67 18.43
C THR A 671 15.03 -22.71 19.37
N ALA A 672 15.00 -23.98 18.99
CA ALA A 672 15.65 -25.04 19.77
C ALA A 672 17.18 -24.91 19.78
N LYS A 673 17.79 -24.52 18.66
CA LYS A 673 19.23 -24.21 18.59
C LYS A 673 19.59 -22.94 19.36
N ALA A 674 18.74 -21.89 19.34
CA ALA A 674 18.94 -20.71 20.15
C ALA A 674 18.81 -20.99 21.65
N ALA A 675 17.85 -21.81 22.06
CA ALA A 675 17.69 -22.25 23.44
C ALA A 675 18.87 -23.09 23.92
N SER A 676 19.32 -24.08 23.13
CA SER A 676 20.50 -24.88 23.46
C SER A 676 21.78 -24.06 23.51
N ARG A 677 21.91 -23.03 22.67
CA ARG A 677 23.05 -22.10 22.67
C ARG A 677 23.02 -21.19 23.91
N ASN A 678 21.84 -20.71 24.33
CA ASN A 678 21.71 -19.95 25.57
C ASN A 678 22.04 -20.81 26.79
N GLU A 679 21.68 -22.08 26.82
CA GLU A 679 22.08 -23.01 27.88
C GLU A 679 23.60 -23.27 27.89
N GLU A 680 24.22 -23.41 26.71
CA GLU A 680 25.66 -23.61 26.61
C GLU A 680 26.47 -22.35 26.94
N VAL A 681 25.97 -21.15 26.53
CA VAL A 681 26.55 -19.85 26.94
C VAL A 681 26.33 -19.59 28.41
N THR A 682 25.15 -19.89 28.95
CA THR A 682 24.87 -19.74 30.39
C THR A 682 25.70 -20.69 31.24
N SER A 683 25.99 -21.91 30.76
CA SER A 683 26.87 -22.83 31.45
C SER A 683 28.33 -22.34 31.44
N LYS A 684 28.82 -21.83 30.32
CA LYS A 684 30.18 -21.27 30.20
C LYS A 684 30.35 -19.94 30.93
N VAL A 685 29.30 -19.13 31.02
CA VAL A 685 29.30 -17.88 31.80
C VAL A 685 29.20 -18.17 33.30
N ASN A 686 28.42 -19.17 33.72
CA ASN A 686 28.37 -19.57 35.15
C ASN A 686 29.66 -20.16 35.67
N ASP A 687 30.49 -20.82 34.84
CA ASP A 687 31.81 -21.25 35.23
C ASP A 687 32.86 -20.11 35.35
N SER A 688 32.60 -18.99 34.65
CA SER A 688 33.47 -17.80 34.70
C SER A 688 33.03 -16.76 35.72
N LEU A 689 31.77 -16.81 36.23
CA LEU A 689 31.18 -15.81 37.15
C LEU A 689 31.05 -16.33 38.60
N LYS A 690 31.76 -17.33 38.99
CA LYS A 690 31.89 -17.74 40.42
C LYS A 690 32.70 -16.78 41.30
N LEU A 691 32.99 -15.62 40.84
CA LEU A 691 33.79 -14.62 41.54
C LEU A 691 33.22 -13.21 41.47
N VAL A 692 31.97 -12.99 41.72
CA VAL A 692 31.40 -11.75 42.34
C VAL A 692 29.98 -12.03 42.75
N ALA A 693 29.82 -12.23 44.06
CA ALA A 693 28.48 -12.37 44.66
C ALA A 693 27.85 -11.01 44.92
N SER A 694 26.60 -10.87 44.62
CA SER A 694 25.53 -10.64 45.61
C SER A 694 24.31 -9.93 45.06
N ALA A 695 23.20 -10.41 45.54
CA ALA A 695 21.90 -9.80 45.74
C ALA A 695 20.86 -9.91 44.60
N ASP A 696 20.01 -10.90 44.75
CA ASP A 696 18.58 -10.90 44.83
C ASP A 696 17.75 -10.19 43.70
N TYR A 697 17.23 -10.97 42.79
CA TYR A 697 15.79 -11.19 42.61
C TYR A 697 15.55 -12.31 41.56
N VAL A 698 15.18 -13.48 41.99
CA VAL A 698 14.59 -14.54 41.16
C VAL A 698 13.11 -14.58 41.52
N PRO A 699 12.20 -14.30 40.58
CA PRO A 699 10.80 -14.67 40.80
C PRO A 699 10.64 -16.16 40.59
N GLU A 700 10.24 -16.84 41.64
CA GLU A 700 9.81 -18.24 41.61
C GLU A 700 8.66 -18.46 40.64
N GLY A 701 8.80 -19.52 39.87
CA GLY A 701 7.75 -20.47 39.52
C GLY A 701 6.47 -19.95 38.91
N VAL A 702 6.48 -19.74 37.60
CA VAL A 702 5.24 -19.81 36.84
C VAL A 702 5.04 -21.26 36.41
N PRO A 703 3.93 -21.93 36.85
CA PRO A 703 3.62 -23.26 36.37
C PRO A 703 3.37 -23.23 34.86
N ALA A 704 4.05 -24.08 34.11
CA ALA A 704 3.66 -24.45 32.78
C ALA A 704 2.27 -25.06 32.81
N GLU A 705 1.41 -24.67 31.86
CA GLU A 705 0.02 -25.10 31.66
C GLU A 705 -1.06 -24.24 32.35
N ALA A 706 -1.11 -22.98 32.02
CA ALA A 706 -2.37 -22.30 31.78
C ALA A 706 -2.57 -22.28 30.25
N VAL A 707 -3.57 -22.99 29.76
CA VAL A 707 -4.12 -22.76 28.42
C VAL A 707 -4.47 -21.29 28.39
N GLU A 708 -3.64 -20.45 27.72
CA GLU A 708 -3.96 -19.04 27.51
C GLU A 708 -5.29 -19.02 26.77
N GLU A 709 -6.34 -18.63 27.45
CA GLU A 709 -7.62 -18.29 26.84
C GLU A 709 -7.28 -17.25 25.76
N LYS A 710 -7.49 -17.61 24.49
CA LYS A 710 -7.15 -16.79 23.35
C LYS A 710 -7.90 -15.46 23.48
N ASP A 711 -7.23 -14.40 23.93
CA ASP A 711 -7.84 -13.08 24.08
C ASP A 711 -8.16 -12.52 22.69
N TYR A 712 -9.41 -12.66 22.28
CA TYR A 712 -9.92 -12.13 21.02
C TYR A 712 -9.91 -10.59 20.95
N THR A 713 -9.69 -9.92 22.07
CA THR A 713 -9.69 -8.45 22.18
C THR A 713 -8.30 -7.84 22.06
N ASN A 714 -7.24 -8.67 22.09
CA ASN A 714 -5.84 -8.24 22.10
C ASN A 714 -5.57 -7.19 23.21
N GLY A 715 -6.05 -7.40 24.44
CA GLY A 715 -5.87 -6.50 25.57
C GLY A 715 -6.70 -5.20 25.50
N ARG A 716 -7.54 -4.98 24.50
CA ARG A 716 -8.32 -3.73 24.35
C ARG A 716 -9.30 -3.48 25.49
N ILE A 717 -9.85 -4.53 26.10
CA ILE A 717 -10.77 -4.37 27.22
C ILE A 717 -10.08 -3.72 28.41
N ASP A 718 -8.85 -4.11 28.71
CA ASP A 718 -8.10 -3.53 29.82
C ASP A 718 -7.67 -2.09 29.53
N ILE A 719 -7.31 -1.80 28.26
CA ILE A 719 -7.12 -0.43 27.82
C ILE A 719 -8.38 0.41 28.03
N PHE A 720 -9.56 -0.08 27.61
CA PHE A 720 -10.82 0.65 27.77
C PHE A 720 -11.16 0.91 29.25
N LYS A 721 -10.97 -0.08 30.13
CA LYS A 721 -11.17 0.08 31.57
C LYS A 721 -10.26 1.16 32.14
N SER A 722 -8.95 1.10 31.84
CA SER A 722 -7.99 2.08 32.32
C SER A 722 -8.32 3.50 31.86
N TYR A 723 -8.74 3.65 30.61
CA TYR A 723 -9.17 4.95 30.08
C TYR A 723 -10.44 5.46 30.79
N ILE A 724 -11.44 4.60 31.00
CA ILE A 724 -12.69 4.96 31.67
C ILE A 724 -12.45 5.38 33.14
N GLU A 725 -11.60 4.65 33.85
CA GLU A 725 -11.29 4.92 35.27
C GLU A 725 -10.53 6.26 35.45
N GLN A 726 -9.77 6.67 34.43
CA GLN A 726 -8.99 7.92 34.47
C GLN A 726 -9.71 9.10 33.82
N LEU A 727 -10.97 8.95 33.34
CA LEU A 727 -11.73 10.07 32.79
C LEU A 727 -11.94 11.20 33.81
N ASN A 728 -11.78 12.44 33.37
CA ASN A 728 -12.06 13.63 34.17
C ASN A 728 -12.78 14.72 33.37
N MET A 729 -13.17 15.81 34.03
CA MET A 729 -13.94 16.89 33.40
C MET A 729 -13.13 17.79 32.46
N THR A 730 -11.84 17.91 32.69
CA THR A 730 -10.94 18.84 31.97
C THR A 730 -10.05 18.20 30.94
N GLY A 731 -9.96 16.87 30.92
CA GLY A 731 -9.06 16.09 30.08
C GLY A 731 -7.62 16.06 30.61
N HIS A 732 -6.72 15.45 29.85
CA HIS A 732 -5.34 15.17 30.24
C HIS A 732 -4.35 15.85 29.30
N THR A 733 -3.29 16.42 29.87
CA THR A 733 -2.17 16.96 29.10
C THR A 733 -1.20 15.86 28.64
N GLU A 734 -1.04 14.83 29.45
CA GLU A 734 -0.20 13.66 29.14
C GLU A 734 -0.87 12.73 28.13
N MET A 735 -0.06 12.07 27.33
CA MET A 735 -0.54 11.10 26.36
C MET A 735 -0.66 9.72 26.99
N GLY A 736 -1.84 9.14 26.85
CA GLY A 736 -2.10 7.76 27.20
C GLY A 736 -2.51 7.54 28.68
N ALA A 737 -3.29 6.48 28.89
CA ALA A 737 -3.71 6.05 30.21
C ALA A 737 -2.75 5.02 30.79
N LEU A 738 -2.49 5.09 32.09
CA LEU A 738 -1.69 4.13 32.83
C LEU A 738 -2.50 2.82 33.00
N LEU A 739 -1.94 1.73 32.51
CA LEU A 739 -2.52 0.39 32.66
C LEU A 739 -2.20 -0.20 34.03
N GLN A 740 -2.94 -1.24 34.42
CA GLN A 740 -2.72 -1.92 35.69
C GLN A 740 -1.34 -2.61 35.82
N ASN A 741 -0.73 -2.95 34.70
CA ASN A 741 0.64 -3.50 34.63
C ASN A 741 1.75 -2.44 34.70
N GLY A 742 1.41 -1.15 34.84
CA GLY A 742 2.35 -0.04 34.90
C GLY A 742 2.80 0.51 33.54
N GLU A 743 2.32 -0.07 32.43
CA GLU A 743 2.58 0.44 31.10
C GLU A 743 1.62 1.59 30.74
N ILE A 744 2.00 2.43 29.79
CA ILE A 744 1.16 3.52 29.27
C ILE A 744 0.60 3.12 27.90
N ALA A 745 -0.71 2.99 27.82
CA ALA A 745 -1.40 2.84 26.55
C ALA A 745 -1.53 4.22 25.89
N THR A 746 -0.74 4.47 24.85
CA THR A 746 -0.66 5.77 24.18
C THR A 746 -1.97 6.26 23.56
N HIS A 747 -2.90 5.36 23.26
CA HIS A 747 -4.25 5.68 22.76
C HIS A 747 -5.27 4.61 23.10
N ALA A 748 -6.52 5.03 23.25
CA ALA A 748 -7.63 4.21 23.71
C ALA A 748 -8.12 3.16 22.68
N HIS A 749 -7.63 3.14 21.44
CA HIS A 749 -8.25 2.38 20.36
C HIS A 749 -9.78 2.55 20.26
N ASN A 750 -10.28 3.71 20.68
CA ASN A 750 -11.70 4.07 20.64
C ASN A 750 -11.82 5.59 20.62
N ILE A 751 -12.41 6.15 19.54
CA ILE A 751 -12.46 7.61 19.38
C ILE A 751 -13.27 8.31 20.47
N TYR A 752 -14.29 7.66 20.99
CA TYR A 752 -15.19 8.25 21.98
C TYR A 752 -14.49 8.39 23.33
N LEU A 753 -13.79 7.34 23.74
CA LEU A 753 -12.98 7.34 24.96
C LEU A 753 -11.77 8.27 24.80
N GLN A 754 -11.11 8.26 23.65
CA GLN A 754 -9.93 9.12 23.44
C GLN A 754 -10.30 10.59 23.51
N VAL A 755 -11.37 11.03 22.82
CA VAL A 755 -11.81 12.43 22.87
C VAL A 755 -12.21 12.84 24.28
N ALA A 756 -12.90 11.96 25.04
CA ALA A 756 -13.27 12.21 26.41
C ALA A 756 -12.06 12.27 27.35
N TYR A 757 -11.07 11.45 27.14
CA TYR A 757 -9.81 11.43 27.91
C TYR A 757 -8.97 12.67 27.62
N ASP A 758 -8.77 12.99 26.35
CA ASP A 758 -7.90 14.07 25.90
C ASP A 758 -8.45 15.46 26.26
N HIS A 759 -9.77 15.65 26.10
CA HIS A 759 -10.42 16.97 26.18
C HIS A 759 -11.43 17.08 27.32
N GLY A 760 -11.68 16.00 28.04
CA GLY A 760 -12.65 15.95 29.15
C GLY A 760 -14.02 15.35 28.77
N ILE A 761 -14.71 14.83 29.78
CA ILE A 761 -15.99 14.12 29.63
C ILE A 761 -17.04 14.96 28.90
N LEU A 762 -17.13 16.28 29.19
CA LEU A 762 -18.09 17.17 28.53
C LEU A 762 -17.87 17.22 27.01
N VAL A 763 -16.60 17.29 26.59
CA VAL A 763 -16.25 17.29 25.15
C VAL A 763 -16.57 15.96 24.52
N GLY A 764 -16.30 14.84 25.22
CA GLY A 764 -16.68 13.49 24.78
C GLY A 764 -18.19 13.34 24.56
N ILE A 765 -19.02 13.85 25.50
CA ILE A 765 -20.49 13.83 25.37
C ILE A 765 -20.92 14.65 24.15
N VAL A 766 -20.41 15.86 24.00
CA VAL A 766 -20.73 16.72 22.84
C VAL A 766 -20.29 16.08 21.54
N PHE A 767 -19.13 15.39 21.51
CA PHE A 767 -18.66 14.64 20.34
C PHE A 767 -19.64 13.54 19.93
N VAL A 768 -20.10 12.73 20.88
CA VAL A 768 -21.14 11.70 20.63
C VAL A 768 -22.44 12.32 20.10
N LEU A 769 -22.89 13.43 20.71
CA LEU A 769 -24.09 14.14 20.25
C LEU A 769 -23.91 14.68 18.81
N VAL A 770 -22.75 15.26 18.49
CA VAL A 770 -22.43 15.67 17.12
C VAL A 770 -22.51 14.47 16.18
N GLY A 771 -21.95 13.32 16.54
CA GLY A 771 -22.03 12.09 15.74
C GLY A 771 -23.48 11.65 15.46
N ILE A 772 -24.31 11.56 16.49
CA ILE A 772 -25.73 11.18 16.38
C ILE A 772 -26.50 12.17 15.49
N VAL A 773 -26.32 13.47 15.73
CA VAL A 773 -26.99 14.50 14.95
C VAL A 773 -26.48 14.49 13.50
N THR A 774 -25.18 14.29 13.29
CA THR A 774 -24.61 14.15 11.95
C THR A 774 -25.26 12.99 11.18
N PHE A 775 -25.41 11.84 11.82
CA PHE A 775 -26.10 10.70 11.22
C PHE A 775 -27.55 11.02 10.84
N ALA A 776 -28.32 11.59 11.78
CA ALA A 776 -29.70 11.96 11.54
C ALA A 776 -29.82 12.99 10.39
N MET A 777 -29.01 14.05 10.43
CA MET A 777 -29.00 15.09 9.41
C MET A 777 -28.57 14.55 8.04
N SER A 778 -27.61 13.64 7.99
CA SER A 778 -27.18 12.97 6.76
C SER A 778 -28.30 12.12 6.13
N CYS A 779 -29.07 11.40 6.94
CA CYS A 779 -30.24 10.65 6.46
C CYS A 779 -31.32 11.58 5.92
N ILE A 780 -31.63 12.65 6.65
CA ILE A 780 -32.61 13.67 6.23
C ILE A 780 -32.13 14.31 4.91
N TYR A 781 -30.89 14.70 4.85
CA TYR A 781 -30.28 15.27 3.65
C TYR A 781 -30.42 14.33 2.44
N TYR A 782 -30.07 13.07 2.59
CA TYR A 782 -30.24 12.07 1.53
C TYR A 782 -31.70 12.00 1.05
N HIS A 783 -32.66 11.85 1.96
CA HIS A 783 -34.05 11.73 1.59
C HIS A 783 -34.59 12.98 0.86
N LYS A 784 -34.17 14.17 1.26
CA LYS A 784 -34.55 15.43 0.61
C LYS A 784 -33.84 15.63 -0.74
N LYS A 785 -32.60 15.21 -0.89
CA LYS A 785 -31.70 15.61 -1.99
C LYS A 785 -31.33 14.49 -2.98
N ARG A 786 -31.72 13.24 -2.75
CA ARG A 786 -31.36 12.08 -3.60
C ARG A 786 -31.67 12.24 -5.09
N GLY A 787 -32.67 13.04 -5.44
CA GLY A 787 -33.07 13.33 -6.83
C GLY A 787 -32.33 14.52 -7.48
N ARG A 788 -31.67 15.36 -6.68
CA ARG A 788 -31.04 16.60 -7.13
C ARG A 788 -29.52 16.62 -6.97
N ILE A 789 -29.02 16.07 -5.87
CA ILE A 789 -27.58 16.07 -5.55
C ILE A 789 -26.96 14.71 -5.87
N THR A 790 -25.92 14.75 -6.66
CA THR A 790 -25.11 13.56 -6.97
C THR A 790 -24.36 13.13 -5.72
N TYR A 791 -24.40 11.84 -5.41
CA TYR A 791 -23.76 11.21 -4.23
C TYR A 791 -24.29 11.74 -2.88
N ALA A 792 -25.54 12.14 -2.81
CA ALA A 792 -26.18 12.63 -1.58
C ALA A 792 -26.15 11.62 -0.41
N ALA A 793 -25.92 10.34 -0.65
CA ALA A 793 -25.75 9.30 0.37
C ALA A 793 -24.37 9.32 1.06
N LEU A 794 -23.36 9.99 0.46
CA LEU A 794 -21.97 9.92 0.93
C LEU A 794 -21.80 10.36 2.40
N PRO A 795 -22.41 11.48 2.86
CA PRO A 795 -22.30 11.87 4.28
C PRO A 795 -22.83 10.79 5.23
N ALA A 796 -23.95 10.18 4.93
CA ALA A 796 -24.57 9.16 5.77
C ALA A 796 -23.71 7.88 5.83
N VAL A 797 -23.20 7.43 4.68
CA VAL A 797 -22.39 6.21 4.58
C VAL A 797 -21.04 6.36 5.29
N VAL A 798 -20.36 7.50 5.08
CA VAL A 798 -19.09 7.80 5.77
C VAL A 798 -19.30 7.96 7.27
N THR A 799 -20.40 8.60 7.71
CA THR A 799 -20.70 8.74 9.13
C THR A 799 -20.89 7.38 9.81
N VAL A 800 -21.62 6.44 9.18
CA VAL A 800 -21.76 5.07 9.71
C VAL A 800 -20.40 4.37 9.76
N ALA A 801 -19.61 4.47 8.70
CA ALA A 801 -18.30 3.85 8.64
C ALA A 801 -17.37 4.34 9.76
N VAL A 802 -17.29 5.65 9.95
CA VAL A 802 -16.47 6.27 11.02
C VAL A 802 -17.02 5.95 12.41
N ALA A 803 -18.34 5.95 12.59
CA ALA A 803 -18.95 5.62 13.85
C ALA A 803 -18.64 4.19 14.29
N VAL A 804 -18.70 3.23 13.37
CA VAL A 804 -18.39 1.82 13.66
C VAL A 804 -16.88 1.60 13.82
N ALA A 805 -16.06 2.13 12.91
CA ALA A 805 -14.60 2.00 13.00
C ALA A 805 -14.05 2.66 14.27
N GLY A 806 -14.63 3.78 14.66
CA GLY A 806 -14.24 4.53 15.86
C GLY A 806 -14.53 3.84 17.20
N LEU A 807 -15.32 2.77 17.21
CA LEU A 807 -15.49 1.94 18.42
C LEU A 807 -14.24 1.15 18.79
N VAL A 808 -13.35 0.93 17.81
CA VAL A 808 -12.23 0.00 17.96
C VAL A 808 -10.90 0.57 17.45
N GLU A 809 -10.89 1.80 16.93
CA GLU A 809 -9.67 2.45 16.42
C GLU A 809 -9.67 3.95 16.72
N TRP A 810 -8.47 4.52 16.87
CA TRP A 810 -8.25 5.94 16.95
C TRP A 810 -8.12 6.53 15.54
N ILE A 811 -9.22 7.05 15.00
CA ILE A 811 -9.30 7.56 13.62
C ILE A 811 -9.76 9.01 13.53
N PHE A 812 -9.96 9.69 14.66
CA PHE A 812 -10.40 11.09 14.70
C PHE A 812 -9.22 12.01 15.00
N HIS A 813 -8.49 12.35 13.96
CA HIS A 813 -7.36 13.29 13.97
C HIS A 813 -7.38 14.07 12.67
N LEU A 814 -6.83 15.31 12.65
CA LEU A 814 -6.77 16.14 11.44
C LEU A 814 -6.09 15.39 10.29
N SER A 815 -4.91 14.87 10.56
CA SER A 815 -4.10 14.15 9.57
C SER A 815 -4.45 12.65 9.46
N ASN A 816 -5.62 12.22 9.92
CA ASN A 816 -6.13 10.88 9.68
C ASN A 816 -7.14 10.90 8.52
N PRO A 817 -6.96 10.09 7.46
CA PRO A 817 -7.86 10.08 6.30
C PRO A 817 -9.34 9.91 6.65
N CYS A 818 -9.67 9.11 7.68
CA CYS A 818 -11.06 8.88 8.10
C CYS A 818 -11.69 10.13 8.72
N GLY A 819 -11.02 10.73 9.69
CA GLY A 819 -11.46 11.96 10.34
C GLY A 819 -11.55 13.12 9.34
N PHE A 820 -10.53 13.26 8.52
CA PHE A 820 -10.47 14.30 7.49
C PHE A 820 -11.62 14.18 6.48
N VAL A 821 -11.86 13.00 5.92
CA VAL A 821 -12.96 12.75 4.97
C VAL A 821 -14.32 12.97 5.63
N LEU A 822 -14.52 12.53 6.89
CA LEU A 822 -15.76 12.79 7.62
C LEU A 822 -16.05 14.30 7.68
N MET A 823 -15.07 15.11 8.07
CA MET A 823 -15.24 16.55 8.17
C MET A 823 -15.52 17.22 6.82
N LEU A 824 -14.97 16.68 5.73
CA LEU A 824 -15.29 17.16 4.38
C LEU A 824 -16.74 16.85 3.97
N VAL A 825 -17.20 15.61 4.15
CA VAL A 825 -18.50 15.17 3.63
C VAL A 825 -19.69 15.72 4.41
N ILE A 826 -19.53 16.15 5.67
CA ILE A 826 -20.59 16.78 6.47
C ILE A 826 -20.86 18.24 6.08
N THR A 827 -19.99 18.85 5.28
CA THR A 827 -20.07 20.25 4.88
C THR A 827 -21.45 20.70 4.38
N PRO A 828 -22.15 19.96 3.50
CA PRO A 828 -23.47 20.36 3.03
C PRO A 828 -24.55 20.40 4.12
N LEU A 829 -24.35 19.67 5.22
CA LEU A 829 -25.33 19.58 6.32
C LEU A 829 -25.38 20.86 7.17
N LEU A 830 -24.32 21.65 7.12
CA LEU A 830 -24.16 22.87 7.93
C LEU A 830 -25.02 24.04 7.43
N PHE A 831 -25.60 23.93 6.23
CA PHE A 831 -26.38 25.01 5.62
C PHE A 831 -27.82 24.57 5.35
N LYS A 832 -28.72 25.55 5.46
CA LYS A 832 -30.13 25.35 5.05
C LYS A 832 -30.23 25.23 3.55
N ASP A 833 -31.21 24.48 3.12
CA ASP A 833 -31.59 24.44 1.71
C ASP A 833 -32.17 25.80 1.32
N GLU A 834 -31.50 26.47 0.41
CA GLU A 834 -32.17 27.50 -0.37
C GLU A 834 -32.92 26.78 -1.48
N GLY A 835 -34.18 26.36 -1.21
CA GLY A 835 -35.22 25.82 -2.07
C GLY A 835 -34.90 24.84 -3.20
#